data_75d540e23182301f63cd13d874703e5a
#
_entry.id   75d540e23182301f63cd13d874703e5a
#
_cell.length_a   1.000
_cell.length_b   1.000
_cell.length_c   1.000
_cell.angle_alpha   90.00
_cell.angle_beta   90.00
_cell.angle_gamma   90.00
#
_symmetry.space_group_name_H-M   'P 1'
#
loop_
_entity.id
_entity.type
_entity.pdbx_description
1 polymer ?
#
loop_
_entity_poly.entity_id
_entity_poly.type
_entity_poly.pdbx_seq_one_letter_code
_entity_poly.pdbx_strand_id
1 'polypeptide(L)'
;MKLRAPLPAAFAAFAIAATVASAVPLKFAGVLTSHAVIQRDVAAPVWGFGEPGKVVAISLNGKPVGEATVAGNGRWIVNLPAQQANKSPSSITAQCGSESHTITNILFGDVWFGCGQSNMAYTFAGYGRLPVGGEAFLQKAKGNPNIRTLLMNDGENKNLAYPREDAVGVHWETSTYDAIRRNGAALYWMGWKLNQDLDVPIGLVNASWGATKIDGWIDQNWAKDHGTGHAKNIARHWWGRWNDFLKKGGPEWYEKAIVDWSKRYDPGFLAEKSKPSLHDADFDDGGWKPVTHSDKGFQDDPFPKGFTGEVWLRATFVLEEADLKKPWAIGYNDSIGQDMTYLNGRAFGGSGNPNHGYGFPIDKFGVAGTNVLAIRYKVWGAKDGKAGGMHKPVAMSVWPSGDDRREFDLKACVGEQMPHDIWNHPEARKPEDARSINMFSATTMDCGLVHPLYPMAIKGAVWYQGCSDLGNGKYPEFFKTLVEAWRAQFTYKDKLPVLITEICPHQLDTNPNSTKRIENGETAQPTWSVNADMRRQLNELATFLPDCDTISLLDLGEADIHPVRKEEVGTRYANWALQHVYGKDVEGSSPQVASVEWQGPKAIIHLKNAKGLKTSDGKPVKGFELGGPVEAGTEIDTKTGKPKEGLVYCYCDAKIVGETIELSCPEVAEAFAFRYAWFDLDLGWNVVNGAGLPLGTCRAFKDGAYHSQILPSKGK
;
A
#
# COMPACT_ATOMS: atom_id res chain seq x y z
N MET A 1 8.88 21.00 38.06
CA MET A 1 9.72 20.90 36.86
C MET A 1 9.08 21.76 35.78
N LYS A 2 9.76 22.80 35.28
CA LYS A 2 9.15 23.89 34.50
C LYS A 2 8.85 23.40 33.07
N LEU A 3 7.60 23.49 32.65
CA LEU A 3 7.13 23.34 31.28
C LEU A 3 7.78 24.40 30.39
N ARG A 4 8.50 23.99 29.36
CA ARG A 4 8.98 24.87 28.29
C ARG A 4 7.89 24.99 27.23
N ALA A 5 7.52 26.23 26.95
CA ALA A 5 6.65 26.58 25.83
C ALA A 5 7.31 26.24 24.47
N PRO A 6 6.55 25.90 23.45
CA PRO A 6 7.11 25.64 22.12
C PRO A 6 7.57 26.95 21.47
N LEU A 7 8.75 26.93 20.86
CA LEU A 7 9.28 28.02 20.03
C LEU A 7 8.47 28.09 18.72
N PRO A 8 8.17 29.30 18.23
CA PRO A 8 7.48 29.45 16.97
C PRO A 8 8.41 29.09 15.80
N ALA A 9 7.96 28.21 14.92
CA ALA A 9 8.61 27.94 13.64
C ALA A 9 8.52 29.19 12.75
N ALA A 10 9.66 29.76 12.39
CA ALA A 10 9.74 30.86 11.42
C ALA A 10 9.45 30.32 10.02
N PHE A 11 8.25 30.55 9.51
CA PHE A 11 7.92 30.39 8.11
C PHE A 11 8.39 31.63 7.34
N ALA A 12 9.30 31.45 6.39
CA ALA A 12 9.64 32.48 5.42
C ALA A 12 8.42 32.73 4.51
N ALA A 13 7.75 33.84 4.71
CA ALA A 13 6.69 34.30 3.82
C ALA A 13 7.29 34.80 2.51
N PHE A 14 7.06 34.10 1.41
CA PHE A 14 7.24 34.65 0.07
C PHE A 14 5.99 35.47 -0.29
N ALA A 15 6.18 36.76 -0.46
CA ALA A 15 5.16 37.65 -1.00
C ALA A 15 4.94 37.30 -2.48
N ILE A 16 3.81 36.70 -2.79
CA ILE A 16 3.32 36.54 -4.17
C ILE A 16 2.47 37.76 -4.51
N ALA A 17 2.78 38.39 -5.63
CA ALA A 17 2.08 39.54 -6.18
C ALA A 17 0.59 39.25 -6.32
N ALA A 18 -0.23 40.24 -5.98
CA ALA A 18 -1.68 40.19 -5.99
C ALA A 18 -2.23 39.94 -7.41
N THR A 19 -2.48 38.70 -7.75
CA THR A 19 -3.53 38.35 -8.69
C THR A 19 -4.85 38.37 -7.92
N VAL A 20 -5.91 38.87 -8.53
CA VAL A 20 -7.26 38.91 -7.95
C VAL A 20 -7.59 37.51 -7.45
N ALA A 21 -7.41 37.31 -6.15
CA ALA A 21 -7.68 36.05 -5.50
C ALA A 21 -9.19 35.81 -5.58
N SER A 22 -9.60 34.80 -6.32
CA SER A 22 -10.95 34.27 -6.19
C SER A 22 -11.16 33.95 -4.70
N ALA A 23 -12.19 34.53 -4.08
CA ALA A 23 -12.47 34.31 -2.67
C ALA A 23 -12.57 32.81 -2.40
N VAL A 24 -11.77 32.30 -1.47
CA VAL A 24 -11.82 30.90 -1.05
C VAL A 24 -13.11 30.72 -0.25
N PRO A 25 -14.10 29.96 -0.75
CA PRO A 25 -15.38 29.81 -0.06
C PRO A 25 -15.19 29.12 1.29
N LEU A 26 -16.00 29.50 2.27
CA LEU A 26 -16.03 28.84 3.56
C LEU A 26 -16.45 27.38 3.41
N LYS A 27 -15.64 26.44 3.91
CA LYS A 27 -16.00 25.02 3.94
C LYS A 27 -15.33 24.30 5.11
N PHE A 28 -15.92 23.18 5.54
CA PHE A 28 -15.21 22.18 6.34
C PHE A 28 -14.18 21.43 5.48
N ALA A 29 -13.17 20.85 6.13
CA ALA A 29 -12.26 19.91 5.47
C ALA A 29 -13.03 18.72 4.89
N GLY A 30 -12.57 18.19 3.76
CA GLY A 30 -13.27 17.13 3.03
C GLY A 30 -13.52 15.85 3.84
N VAL A 31 -12.76 15.64 4.92
CA VAL A 31 -12.98 14.53 5.87
C VAL A 31 -14.01 14.83 6.96
N LEU A 32 -14.51 16.06 7.04
CA LEU A 32 -15.55 16.49 7.97
C LEU A 32 -16.84 16.75 7.18
N THR A 33 -17.63 15.72 6.96
CA THR A 33 -18.90 15.80 6.23
C THR A 33 -20.07 15.43 7.12
N SER A 34 -21.27 15.62 6.64
CA SER A 34 -22.46 15.07 7.30
C SER A 34 -22.30 13.55 7.49
N HIS A 35 -22.94 13.02 8.49
CA HIS A 35 -22.85 11.63 8.96
C HIS A 35 -21.56 11.25 9.69
N ALA A 36 -20.64 12.17 9.94
CA ALA A 36 -19.39 11.89 10.66
C ALA A 36 -19.63 11.39 12.09
N VAL A 37 -18.70 10.55 12.56
CA VAL A 37 -18.49 10.34 14.00
C VAL A 37 -17.30 11.17 14.42
N ILE A 38 -17.49 11.99 15.47
CA ILE A 38 -16.43 12.77 16.09
C ILE A 38 -16.04 12.09 17.39
N GLN A 39 -14.71 12.00 17.64
CA GLN A 39 -14.18 11.34 18.84
C GLN A 39 -14.70 11.99 20.11
N ARG A 40 -15.29 11.19 20.99
CA ARG A 40 -15.76 11.57 22.32
C ARG A 40 -14.63 11.71 23.34
N ASP A 41 -14.95 12.32 24.49
CA ASP A 41 -14.09 12.40 25.69
C ASP A 41 -12.76 13.15 25.47
N VAL A 42 -12.65 13.92 24.39
CA VAL A 42 -11.50 14.76 24.04
C VAL A 42 -11.98 16.07 23.41
N ALA A 43 -11.17 17.11 23.51
CA ALA A 43 -11.40 18.34 22.77
C ALA A 43 -11.11 18.09 21.28
N ALA A 44 -12.13 17.63 20.55
CA ALA A 44 -11.96 17.18 19.17
C ALA A 44 -11.85 18.36 18.20
N PRO A 45 -10.81 18.44 17.36
CA PRO A 45 -10.67 19.48 16.36
C PRO A 45 -11.70 19.33 15.24
N VAL A 46 -12.29 20.46 14.84
CA VAL A 46 -12.98 20.64 13.58
C VAL A 46 -12.26 21.73 12.80
N TRP A 47 -12.06 21.52 11.52
CA TRP A 47 -11.28 22.45 10.69
C TRP A 47 -11.82 22.54 9.28
N GLY A 48 -11.30 23.51 8.55
CA GLY A 48 -11.67 23.72 7.17
C GLY A 48 -10.90 24.86 6.54
N PHE A 49 -11.47 25.42 5.49
CA PHE A 49 -10.83 26.44 4.68
C PHE A 49 -11.74 27.65 4.50
N GLY A 50 -11.14 28.80 4.21
CA GLY A 50 -11.83 30.08 4.01
C GLY A 50 -10.86 31.18 3.63
N GLU A 51 -11.34 32.41 3.53
CA GLU A 51 -10.54 33.59 3.17
C GLU A 51 -9.58 33.95 4.31
N PRO A 52 -8.25 34.03 4.06
CA PRO A 52 -7.25 34.38 5.07
C PRO A 52 -7.58 35.68 5.81
N GLY A 53 -7.39 35.67 7.12
CA GLY A 53 -7.65 36.84 8.00
C GLY A 53 -9.10 37.00 8.43
N LYS A 54 -10.05 36.26 7.86
CA LYS A 54 -11.44 36.27 8.32
C LYS A 54 -11.62 35.41 9.58
N VAL A 55 -12.61 35.75 10.39
CA VAL A 55 -12.98 34.98 11.60
C VAL A 55 -14.10 34.02 11.25
N VAL A 56 -13.90 32.74 11.59
CA VAL A 56 -14.89 31.66 11.47
C VAL A 56 -15.38 31.30 12.86
N ALA A 57 -16.68 31.46 13.10
CA ALA A 57 -17.36 31.06 14.32
C ALA A 57 -17.97 29.65 14.15
N ILE A 58 -17.81 28.81 15.16
CA ILE A 58 -18.36 27.43 15.17
C ILE A 58 -19.47 27.32 16.21
N SER A 59 -20.60 26.73 15.81
CA SER A 59 -21.68 26.36 16.71
C SER A 59 -21.99 24.86 16.64
N LEU A 60 -22.33 24.30 17.79
CA LEU A 60 -22.81 22.92 17.96
C LEU A 60 -24.28 22.97 18.39
N ASN A 61 -25.16 22.39 17.56
CA ASN A 61 -26.62 22.43 17.77
C ASN A 61 -27.13 23.85 18.01
N GLY A 62 -26.61 24.83 17.24
CA GLY A 62 -26.95 26.25 17.33
C GLY A 62 -26.32 27.01 18.51
N LYS A 63 -25.55 26.34 19.37
CA LYS A 63 -24.85 27.02 20.50
C LYS A 63 -23.40 27.30 20.09
N PRO A 64 -22.92 28.56 20.23
CA PRO A 64 -21.51 28.88 19.96
C PRO A 64 -20.57 28.07 20.83
N VAL A 65 -19.49 27.53 20.22
CA VAL A 65 -18.50 26.69 20.92
C VAL A 65 -17.05 27.15 20.72
N GLY A 66 -16.81 28.08 19.80
CA GLY A 66 -15.48 28.64 19.57
C GLY A 66 -15.41 29.41 18.25
N GLU A 67 -14.28 30.07 18.05
CA GLU A 67 -13.98 30.78 16.82
C GLU A 67 -12.47 30.67 16.50
N ALA A 68 -12.09 30.85 15.23
CA ALA A 68 -10.72 30.91 14.79
C ALA A 68 -10.54 31.91 13.64
N THR A 69 -9.40 32.60 13.61
CA THR A 69 -8.99 33.38 12.43
C THR A 69 -8.39 32.43 11.37
N VAL A 70 -8.84 32.55 10.14
CA VAL A 70 -8.30 31.80 9.00
C VAL A 70 -6.82 32.20 8.81
N ALA A 71 -5.93 31.23 8.87
CA ALA A 71 -4.51 31.43 8.70
C ALA A 71 -4.13 31.81 7.26
N GLY A 72 -2.89 32.27 7.04
CA GLY A 72 -2.41 32.68 5.72
C GLY A 72 -2.45 31.60 4.64
N ASN A 73 -2.45 30.31 5.03
CA ASN A 73 -2.64 29.17 4.13
C ASN A 73 -4.13 28.83 3.85
N GLY A 74 -5.05 29.68 4.30
CA GLY A 74 -6.49 29.49 4.10
C GLY A 74 -7.15 28.52 5.08
N ARG A 75 -6.43 27.96 6.06
CA ARG A 75 -6.95 26.97 7.02
C ARG A 75 -7.43 27.61 8.30
N TRP A 76 -8.54 27.13 8.83
CA TRP A 76 -9.02 27.42 10.19
C TRP A 76 -9.21 26.14 10.97
N ILE A 77 -9.07 26.19 12.30
CA ILE A 77 -9.26 25.07 13.21
C ILE A 77 -9.86 25.55 14.54
N VAL A 78 -10.88 24.83 15.03
CA VAL A 78 -11.52 25.06 16.31
C VAL A 78 -11.65 23.73 17.04
N ASN A 79 -11.28 23.68 18.32
CA ASN A 79 -11.49 22.51 19.15
C ASN A 79 -12.89 22.55 19.76
N LEU A 80 -13.72 21.56 19.46
CA LEU A 80 -14.99 21.38 20.14
C LEU A 80 -14.76 21.03 21.61
N PRO A 81 -15.60 21.49 22.55
CA PRO A 81 -15.60 20.96 23.91
C PRO A 81 -15.79 19.44 23.91
N ALA A 82 -15.10 18.75 24.81
CA ALA A 82 -15.23 17.29 24.94
C ALA A 82 -16.70 16.89 25.10
N GLN A 83 -17.18 16.00 24.25
CA GLN A 83 -18.54 15.47 24.26
C GLN A 83 -18.55 14.04 24.79
N GLN A 84 -19.61 13.65 25.48
CA GLN A 84 -19.90 12.26 25.81
C GLN A 84 -20.45 11.54 24.59
N ALA A 85 -20.43 10.18 24.61
CA ALA A 85 -21.07 9.39 23.58
C ALA A 85 -22.55 9.82 23.38
N ASN A 86 -22.93 10.05 22.15
CA ASN A 86 -24.30 10.50 21.84
C ASN A 86 -24.78 9.86 20.53
N LYS A 87 -25.85 9.06 20.65
CA LYS A 87 -26.53 8.43 19.51
C LYS A 87 -27.56 9.35 18.84
N SER A 88 -27.88 10.49 19.45
CA SER A 88 -28.77 11.49 18.84
C SER A 88 -27.98 12.38 17.87
N PRO A 89 -28.47 12.57 16.63
CA PRO A 89 -27.79 13.37 15.65
C PRO A 89 -27.60 14.84 16.10
N SER A 90 -26.38 15.36 15.91
CA SER A 90 -26.02 16.76 16.12
C SER A 90 -25.72 17.46 14.81
N SER A 91 -25.67 18.79 14.84
CA SER A 91 -25.23 19.63 13.72
C SER A 91 -24.08 20.54 14.15
N ILE A 92 -23.13 20.75 13.23
CA ILE A 92 -22.03 21.68 13.42
C ILE A 92 -22.08 22.71 12.28
N THR A 93 -22.09 23.98 12.64
CA THR A 93 -22.13 25.08 11.68
C THR A 93 -20.87 25.90 11.79
N ALA A 94 -20.21 26.17 10.67
CA ALA A 94 -19.18 27.17 10.50
C ALA A 94 -19.79 28.40 9.86
N GLN A 95 -19.53 29.59 10.41
CA GLN A 95 -20.03 30.88 9.92
C GLN A 95 -18.90 31.89 9.79
N CYS A 96 -18.84 32.58 8.64
CA CYS A 96 -17.87 33.64 8.35
C CYS A 96 -18.62 34.81 7.69
N GLY A 97 -18.91 35.87 8.43
CA GLY A 97 -19.77 36.95 7.94
C GLY A 97 -21.17 36.46 7.52
N SER A 98 -21.53 36.63 6.27
CA SER A 98 -22.79 36.12 5.69
C SER A 98 -22.72 34.69 5.19
N GLU A 99 -21.52 34.09 5.03
CA GLU A 99 -21.36 32.71 4.60
C GLU A 99 -21.56 31.74 5.76
N SER A 100 -22.25 30.65 5.51
CA SER A 100 -22.50 29.59 6.49
C SER A 100 -22.46 28.21 5.83
N HIS A 101 -21.79 27.27 6.48
CA HIS A 101 -21.75 25.88 6.06
C HIS A 101 -22.08 24.98 7.26
N THR A 102 -23.04 24.07 7.10
CA THR A 102 -23.50 23.17 8.16
C THR A 102 -23.34 21.73 7.76
N ILE A 103 -22.72 20.95 8.62
CA ILE A 103 -22.71 19.48 8.54
C ILE A 103 -23.69 18.93 9.57
N THR A 104 -24.44 17.88 9.18
CA THR A 104 -25.56 17.35 9.96
C THR A 104 -25.42 15.87 10.23
N ASN A 105 -26.27 15.32 11.07
CA ASN A 105 -26.27 13.92 11.45
C ASN A 105 -24.92 13.46 12.03
N ILE A 106 -24.31 14.32 12.84
CA ILE A 106 -23.04 14.06 13.53
C ILE A 106 -23.33 13.27 14.79
N LEU A 107 -22.57 12.18 15.01
CA LEU A 107 -22.56 11.43 16.24
C LEU A 107 -21.26 11.66 17.01
N PHE A 108 -21.32 11.55 18.34
CA PHE A 108 -20.12 11.52 19.18
C PHE A 108 -19.90 10.08 19.67
N GLY A 109 -18.73 9.54 19.36
CA GLY A 109 -18.43 8.13 19.63
C GLY A 109 -16.93 7.86 19.55
N ASP A 110 -16.56 6.62 19.33
CA ASP A 110 -15.14 6.23 19.21
C ASP A 110 -14.74 6.09 17.74
N VAL A 111 -13.69 6.81 17.34
CA VAL A 111 -13.16 6.80 15.98
C VAL A 111 -11.94 5.92 15.90
N TRP A 112 -12.00 4.87 15.11
CA TRP A 112 -10.90 3.93 14.88
C TRP A 112 -10.31 4.11 13.48
N PHE A 113 -8.99 4.19 13.42
CA PHE A 113 -8.23 4.36 12.19
C PHE A 113 -7.63 3.03 11.74
N GLY A 114 -8.06 2.52 10.59
CA GLY A 114 -7.50 1.33 9.93
C GLY A 114 -6.59 1.72 8.77
N CYS A 115 -5.35 1.25 8.79
CA CYS A 115 -4.34 1.59 7.79
C CYS A 115 -3.53 0.36 7.37
N GLY A 116 -3.02 0.35 6.15
CA GLY A 116 -2.19 -0.72 5.63
C GLY A 116 -2.45 -1.10 4.18
N GLN A 117 -2.23 -2.37 3.84
CA GLN A 117 -2.33 -2.85 2.46
C GLN A 117 -3.60 -3.68 2.18
N SER A 118 -3.55 -4.52 1.15
CA SER A 118 -4.70 -5.28 0.63
C SER A 118 -5.51 -6.05 1.67
N ASN A 119 -4.89 -6.61 2.70
CA ASN A 119 -5.61 -7.32 3.76
C ASN A 119 -6.43 -6.40 4.67
N MET A 120 -6.03 -5.13 4.85
CA MET A 120 -6.85 -4.09 5.48
C MET A 120 -7.92 -3.58 4.52
N ALA A 121 -7.57 -3.44 3.24
CA ALA A 121 -8.50 -3.02 2.18
C ALA A 121 -9.49 -4.12 1.76
N TYR A 122 -9.30 -5.36 2.17
CA TYR A 122 -10.12 -6.51 1.77
C TYR A 122 -11.59 -6.30 2.14
N THR A 123 -12.41 -6.02 1.14
CA THR A 123 -13.80 -5.64 1.32
C THR A 123 -14.73 -6.85 1.42
N PHE A 124 -16.00 -6.64 1.76
CA PHE A 124 -17.00 -7.68 1.67
C PHE A 124 -17.34 -8.08 0.22
N ALA A 125 -16.94 -7.27 -0.76
CA ALA A 125 -16.96 -7.66 -2.18
C ALA A 125 -15.82 -8.62 -2.56
N GLY A 126 -14.80 -8.73 -1.69
CA GLY A 126 -13.67 -9.65 -1.82
C GLY A 126 -12.57 -9.18 -2.76
N TYR A 127 -11.53 -10.01 -2.85
CA TYR A 127 -10.43 -9.97 -3.83
C TYR A 127 -10.44 -11.31 -4.58
N GLY A 128 -11.36 -11.48 -5.53
CA GLY A 128 -11.57 -12.77 -6.21
C GLY A 128 -12.31 -13.84 -5.36
N ARG A 129 -12.25 -13.75 -4.03
CA ARG A 129 -12.98 -14.61 -3.08
C ARG A 129 -13.70 -13.72 -2.07
N LEU A 130 -14.89 -14.18 -1.60
CA LEU A 130 -15.66 -13.44 -0.59
C LEU A 130 -15.21 -13.82 0.83
N PRO A 131 -15.30 -12.89 1.79
CA PRO A 131 -15.11 -13.24 3.20
C PRO A 131 -16.12 -14.30 3.64
N VAL A 132 -15.68 -15.26 4.46
CA VAL A 132 -16.55 -16.27 5.05
C VAL A 132 -17.64 -15.57 5.87
N GLY A 133 -18.91 -15.97 5.68
CA GLY A 133 -20.05 -15.36 6.37
C GLY A 133 -20.39 -13.92 5.95
N GLY A 134 -19.66 -13.35 5.00
CA GLY A 134 -19.74 -11.92 4.65
C GLY A 134 -21.13 -11.48 4.21
N GLU A 135 -21.80 -12.22 3.35
CA GLU A 135 -23.13 -11.84 2.87
C GLU A 135 -24.19 -11.88 4.00
N ALA A 136 -24.18 -12.91 4.82
CA ALA A 136 -25.10 -13.01 5.97
C ALA A 136 -24.86 -11.85 6.96
N PHE A 137 -23.60 -11.48 7.15
CA PHE A 137 -23.22 -10.35 7.99
C PHE A 137 -23.70 -9.01 7.39
N LEU A 138 -23.53 -8.77 6.08
CA LEU A 138 -24.03 -7.56 5.42
C LEU A 138 -25.53 -7.38 5.64
N GLN A 139 -26.30 -8.44 5.52
CA GLN A 139 -27.75 -8.40 5.77
C GLN A 139 -28.09 -8.08 7.24
N LYS A 140 -27.28 -8.56 8.18
CA LYS A 140 -27.42 -8.29 9.62
C LYS A 140 -27.01 -6.85 9.98
N ALA A 141 -25.92 -6.35 9.38
CA ALA A 141 -25.30 -5.09 9.77
C ALA A 141 -25.91 -3.85 9.09
N LYS A 142 -26.54 -4.03 7.91
CA LYS A 142 -27.19 -2.92 7.20
C LYS A 142 -28.22 -2.19 8.05
N GLY A 143 -28.21 -0.88 7.95
CA GLY A 143 -29.16 -0.03 8.67
C GLY A 143 -28.78 0.26 10.12
N ASN A 144 -27.61 -0.20 10.62
CA ASN A 144 -27.15 0.19 11.95
C ASN A 144 -26.86 1.70 11.99
N PRO A 145 -27.61 2.49 12.78
CA PRO A 145 -27.49 3.94 12.79
C PRO A 145 -26.23 4.44 13.51
N ASN A 146 -25.53 3.57 14.25
CA ASN A 146 -24.44 3.92 15.17
C ASN A 146 -23.06 3.58 14.63
N ILE A 147 -22.94 2.98 13.44
CA ILE A 147 -21.66 2.76 12.77
C ILE A 147 -21.59 3.60 11.52
N ARG A 148 -20.51 4.34 11.37
CA ARG A 148 -20.23 5.20 10.22
C ARG A 148 -18.86 4.89 9.65
N THR A 149 -18.69 5.10 8.36
CA THR A 149 -17.44 4.78 7.66
C THR A 149 -16.96 5.96 6.83
N LEU A 150 -15.64 6.16 6.81
CA LEU A 150 -14.94 7.10 5.93
C LEU A 150 -13.88 6.33 5.16
N LEU A 151 -14.03 6.22 3.84
CA LEU A 151 -13.07 5.54 2.96
C LEU A 151 -12.20 6.57 2.26
N MET A 152 -10.92 6.64 2.63
CA MET A 152 -9.97 7.59 2.05
C MET A 152 -9.58 7.26 0.62
N ASN A 153 -9.67 6.00 0.22
CA ASN A 153 -9.36 5.53 -1.12
C ASN A 153 -10.48 5.73 -2.17
N ASP A 154 -11.67 6.14 -1.76
CA ASP A 154 -12.76 6.51 -2.69
C ASP A 154 -12.51 7.84 -3.39
N GLY A 155 -11.70 8.72 -2.79
CA GLY A 155 -11.43 10.07 -3.29
C GLY A 155 -10.33 10.16 -4.35
N GLU A 156 -10.12 11.38 -4.85
CA GLU A 156 -9.04 11.73 -5.79
C GLU A 156 -7.70 11.97 -5.06
N ASN A 157 -7.42 11.18 -4.03
CA ASN A 157 -6.31 11.43 -3.10
C ASN A 157 -5.08 10.55 -3.35
N LYS A 158 -4.99 9.91 -4.51
CA LYS A 158 -3.94 8.93 -4.85
C LYS A 158 -2.77 9.58 -5.58
N ASN A 159 -1.60 8.93 -5.54
CA ASN A 159 -0.43 9.27 -6.34
C ASN A 159 0.10 10.69 -6.13
N LEU A 160 0.15 11.15 -4.89
CA LEU A 160 0.61 12.49 -4.56
C LEU A 160 2.06 12.48 -4.06
N ALA A 161 2.86 13.34 -4.66
CA ALA A 161 4.26 13.54 -4.28
C ALA A 161 4.46 14.52 -3.12
N TYR A 162 3.38 15.11 -2.64
CA TYR A 162 3.39 16.12 -1.58
C TYR A 162 2.18 15.95 -0.67
N PRO A 163 2.31 16.30 0.61
CA PRO A 163 1.21 16.24 1.56
C PRO A 163 0.05 17.14 1.14
N ARG A 164 -1.13 16.57 1.09
CA ARG A 164 -2.36 17.28 0.73
C ARG A 164 -3.07 17.77 1.98
N GLU A 165 -3.33 19.06 2.05
CA GLU A 165 -3.99 19.68 3.21
C GLU A 165 -5.48 19.32 3.34
N ASP A 166 -6.12 18.93 2.23
CA ASP A 166 -7.54 18.62 2.19
C ASP A 166 -7.82 17.37 1.34
N ALA A 167 -8.74 16.54 1.77
CA ALA A 167 -9.23 15.40 1.01
C ALA A 167 -10.30 15.82 0.00
N VAL A 168 -10.34 15.17 -1.15
CA VAL A 168 -11.32 15.43 -2.20
C VAL A 168 -12.07 14.15 -2.55
N GLY A 169 -13.40 14.27 -2.66
CA GLY A 169 -14.26 13.17 -3.11
C GLY A 169 -14.51 12.09 -2.05
N VAL A 170 -14.18 12.34 -0.77
CA VAL A 170 -14.50 11.43 0.34
C VAL A 170 -15.66 11.98 1.16
N HIS A 171 -16.41 11.09 1.80
CA HIS A 171 -17.49 11.47 2.70
C HIS A 171 -17.80 10.35 3.69
N TRP A 172 -18.32 10.72 4.84
CA TRP A 172 -18.82 9.76 5.81
C TRP A 172 -20.13 9.13 5.33
N GLU A 173 -20.23 7.83 5.47
CA GLU A 173 -21.39 7.05 5.07
C GLU A 173 -22.04 6.35 6.27
N THR A 174 -23.37 6.25 6.20
CA THR A 174 -24.13 5.40 7.11
C THR A 174 -24.00 3.94 6.70
N SER A 175 -24.32 3.01 7.58
CA SER A 175 -24.25 1.57 7.33
C SER A 175 -25.33 1.07 6.34
N THR A 176 -25.31 1.58 5.12
CA THR A 176 -26.08 0.97 4.03
C THR A 176 -25.40 -0.34 3.59
N TYR A 177 -26.12 -1.21 2.91
CA TYR A 177 -25.55 -2.45 2.37
C TYR A 177 -24.31 -2.16 1.50
N ASP A 178 -24.40 -1.19 0.58
CA ASP A 178 -23.32 -0.85 -0.34
C ASP A 178 -22.13 -0.20 0.37
N ALA A 179 -22.36 0.68 1.34
CA ALA A 179 -21.31 1.30 2.14
C ALA A 179 -20.51 0.25 2.92
N ILE A 180 -21.21 -0.70 3.59
CA ILE A 180 -20.53 -1.79 4.30
C ILE A 180 -19.77 -2.68 3.31
N ARG A 181 -20.43 -3.06 2.19
CA ARG A 181 -19.86 -3.94 1.17
C ARG A 181 -18.53 -3.44 0.60
N ARG A 182 -18.36 -2.13 0.48
CA ARG A 182 -17.13 -1.48 -0.02
C ARG A 182 -16.07 -1.28 1.06
N ASN A 183 -16.40 -1.45 2.33
CA ASN A 183 -15.46 -1.22 3.43
C ASN A 183 -14.55 -2.42 3.68
N GLY A 184 -13.38 -2.17 4.32
CA GLY A 184 -12.48 -3.21 4.81
C GLY A 184 -13.18 -4.13 5.81
N ALA A 185 -13.33 -5.41 5.46
CA ALA A 185 -14.13 -6.35 6.20
C ALA A 185 -13.65 -6.52 7.65
N ALA A 186 -12.34 -6.73 7.87
CA ALA A 186 -11.80 -6.90 9.22
C ALA A 186 -12.05 -5.65 10.10
N LEU A 187 -11.87 -4.45 9.55
CA LEU A 187 -12.11 -3.21 10.29
C LEU A 187 -13.60 -3.03 10.61
N TYR A 188 -14.48 -3.38 9.67
CA TYR A 188 -15.92 -3.25 9.91
C TYR A 188 -16.43 -4.27 10.95
N TRP A 189 -15.95 -5.52 10.94
CA TRP A 189 -16.27 -6.51 12.00
C TRP A 189 -15.77 -6.05 13.37
N MET A 190 -14.55 -5.44 13.44
CA MET A 190 -14.10 -4.80 14.68
C MET A 190 -15.10 -3.75 15.15
N GLY A 191 -15.48 -2.80 14.29
CA GLY A 191 -16.42 -1.74 14.63
C GLY A 191 -17.79 -2.26 15.04
N TRP A 192 -18.28 -3.29 14.36
CA TRP A 192 -19.53 -3.96 14.72
C TRP A 192 -19.49 -4.53 16.13
N LYS A 193 -18.45 -5.32 16.45
CA LYS A 193 -18.33 -5.91 17.78
C LYS A 193 -18.16 -4.84 18.87
N LEU A 194 -17.35 -3.83 18.65
CA LEU A 194 -17.21 -2.71 19.59
C LEU A 194 -18.52 -1.98 19.81
N ASN A 195 -19.31 -1.74 18.77
CA ASN A 195 -20.63 -1.13 18.90
C ASN A 195 -21.59 -1.98 19.74
N GLN A 196 -21.58 -3.31 19.55
CA GLN A 196 -22.42 -4.23 20.32
C GLN A 196 -22.02 -4.30 21.80
N ASP A 197 -20.71 -4.36 22.09
CA ASP A 197 -20.21 -4.59 23.45
C ASP A 197 -20.14 -3.29 24.29
N LEU A 198 -20.02 -2.13 23.67
CA LEU A 198 -19.89 -0.85 24.35
C LEU A 198 -21.16 0.01 24.29
N ASP A 199 -22.05 -0.28 23.35
CA ASP A 199 -23.28 0.48 23.08
C ASP A 199 -23.02 1.98 22.78
N VAL A 200 -21.93 2.31 22.07
CA VAL A 200 -21.56 3.65 21.65
C VAL A 200 -21.44 3.76 20.13
N PRO A 201 -21.63 4.95 19.52
CA PRO A 201 -21.34 5.15 18.10
C PRO A 201 -19.89 4.84 17.78
N ILE A 202 -19.65 4.23 16.62
CA ILE A 202 -18.31 3.89 16.11
C ILE A 202 -18.11 4.51 14.74
N GLY A 203 -17.03 5.27 14.61
CA GLY A 203 -16.51 5.78 13.35
C GLY A 203 -15.33 4.93 12.88
N LEU A 204 -15.37 4.48 11.64
CA LEU A 204 -14.30 3.68 11.03
C LEU A 204 -13.68 4.48 9.87
N VAL A 205 -12.46 4.93 10.06
CA VAL A 205 -11.66 5.61 9.02
C VAL A 205 -10.73 4.59 8.41
N ASN A 206 -10.88 4.34 7.11
CA ASN A 206 -10.06 3.36 6.39
C ASN A 206 -9.18 4.06 5.35
N ALA A 207 -7.86 4.07 5.60
CA ALA A 207 -6.82 4.49 4.66
C ALA A 207 -5.94 3.29 4.34
N SER A 208 -6.30 2.52 3.31
CA SER A 208 -5.58 1.30 2.95
C SER A 208 -5.47 1.14 1.44
N TRP A 209 -4.33 0.61 0.96
CA TRP A 209 -4.08 0.40 -0.46
C TRP A 209 -3.26 -0.86 -0.74
N GLY A 210 -3.77 -1.72 -1.62
CA GLY A 210 -3.14 -3.00 -1.96
C GLY A 210 -1.73 -2.87 -2.53
N ALA A 211 -0.88 -3.86 -2.24
CA ALA A 211 0.50 -4.00 -2.72
C ALA A 211 1.47 -2.84 -2.32
N THR A 212 1.10 -1.96 -1.40
CA THR A 212 1.96 -0.86 -0.94
C THR A 212 2.99 -1.32 0.08
N LYS A 213 4.18 -0.72 0.02
CA LYS A 213 5.25 -0.89 1.02
C LYS A 213 5.09 0.10 2.15
N ILE A 214 5.73 -0.18 3.28
CA ILE A 214 5.67 0.68 4.47
C ILE A 214 6.24 2.07 4.22
N ASP A 215 7.25 2.21 3.36
CA ASP A 215 7.85 3.49 3.02
C ASP A 215 6.89 4.45 2.32
N GLY A 216 5.86 3.94 1.64
CA GLY A 216 4.77 4.73 1.07
C GLY A 216 3.91 5.47 2.12
N TRP A 217 3.91 5.01 3.36
CA TRP A 217 3.07 5.51 4.45
C TRP A 217 3.80 6.45 5.42
N ILE A 218 5.06 6.77 5.15
CA ILE A 218 5.87 7.67 5.97
C ILE A 218 5.48 9.13 5.72
N ASP A 219 5.11 9.83 6.78
CA ASP A 219 4.88 11.27 6.73
C ASP A 219 6.17 12.01 6.36
N GLN A 220 6.16 12.57 5.16
CA GLN A 220 7.30 13.25 4.56
C GLN A 220 7.71 14.50 5.36
N ASN A 221 6.72 15.28 5.85
CA ASN A 221 6.98 16.51 6.57
C ASN A 221 7.56 16.24 7.95
N TRP A 222 7.00 15.26 8.67
CA TRP A 222 7.47 14.91 10.00
C TRP A 222 8.80 14.17 9.96
N ALA A 223 8.93 13.16 9.09
CA ALA A 223 10.09 12.28 9.06
C ALA A 223 11.37 12.96 8.58
N LYS A 224 11.30 14.00 7.71
CA LYS A 224 12.50 14.72 7.26
C LYS A 224 13.24 15.41 8.42
N ASP A 225 12.50 15.80 9.47
CA ASP A 225 13.06 16.51 10.61
C ASP A 225 13.28 15.57 11.82
N HIS A 226 12.32 14.70 12.13
CA HIS A 226 12.27 13.86 13.32
C HIS A 226 12.61 12.39 13.08
N GLY A 227 12.44 11.89 11.85
CA GLY A 227 12.77 10.52 11.50
C GLY A 227 14.26 10.20 11.68
N THR A 228 14.59 8.92 11.70
CA THR A 228 15.96 8.42 11.83
C THR A 228 16.37 7.62 10.61
N GLY A 229 17.68 7.42 10.41
CA GLY A 229 18.25 6.49 9.43
C GLY A 229 17.66 6.62 8.01
N HIS A 230 17.15 5.51 7.49
CA HIS A 230 16.67 5.41 6.11
C HIS A 230 15.35 6.13 5.89
N ALA A 231 14.43 6.09 6.85
CA ALA A 231 13.15 6.79 6.78
C ALA A 231 13.33 8.31 6.62
N LYS A 232 14.26 8.91 7.38
CA LYS A 232 14.62 10.32 7.25
C LYS A 232 15.20 10.66 5.87
N ASN A 233 16.09 9.81 5.37
CA ASN A 233 16.71 10.03 4.06
C ASN A 233 15.68 9.99 2.93
N ILE A 234 14.76 9.04 2.95
CA ILE A 234 13.66 8.93 1.99
C ILE A 234 12.78 10.19 2.07
N ALA A 235 12.34 10.58 3.26
CA ALA A 235 11.50 11.76 3.43
C ALA A 235 12.18 13.03 2.91
N ARG A 236 13.48 13.23 3.21
CA ARG A 236 14.26 14.34 2.69
C ARG A 236 14.41 14.35 1.18
N HIS A 237 14.59 13.16 0.58
CA HIS A 237 14.68 13.02 -0.87
C HIS A 237 13.38 13.47 -1.56
N TRP A 238 12.23 12.96 -1.12
CA TRP A 238 10.93 13.31 -1.73
C TRP A 238 10.55 14.76 -1.48
N TRP A 239 10.78 15.25 -0.27
CA TRP A 239 10.59 16.66 0.06
C TRP A 239 11.49 17.57 -0.77
N GLY A 240 12.77 17.19 -1.00
CA GLY A 240 13.69 17.88 -1.87
C GLY A 240 13.21 17.95 -3.32
N ARG A 241 12.73 16.83 -3.89
CA ARG A 241 12.15 16.78 -5.24
C ARG A 241 10.97 17.74 -5.39
N TRP A 242 10.07 17.75 -4.42
CA TRP A 242 8.93 18.65 -4.42
C TRP A 242 9.36 20.13 -4.38
N ASN A 243 10.28 20.49 -3.50
CA ASN A 243 10.78 21.86 -3.41
C ASN A 243 11.54 22.29 -4.68
N ASP A 244 12.32 21.41 -5.28
CA ASP A 244 13.02 21.71 -6.54
C ASP A 244 12.03 21.92 -7.69
N PHE A 245 10.93 21.17 -7.72
CA PHE A 245 9.83 21.39 -8.64
C PHE A 245 9.21 22.79 -8.45
N LEU A 246 8.92 23.18 -7.21
CA LEU A 246 8.39 24.50 -6.89
C LEU A 246 9.37 25.63 -7.26
N LYS A 247 10.65 25.48 -6.98
CA LYS A 247 11.69 26.46 -7.36
C LYS A 247 11.80 26.69 -8.87
N LYS A 248 11.52 25.67 -9.66
CA LYS A 248 11.46 25.77 -11.14
C LYS A 248 10.22 26.50 -11.64
N GLY A 249 9.24 26.78 -10.79
CA GLY A 249 7.96 27.39 -11.12
C GLY A 249 6.76 26.43 -11.00
N GLY A 250 6.98 25.25 -10.44
CA GLY A 250 5.92 24.29 -10.12
C GLY A 250 5.10 23.83 -11.33
N PRO A 251 3.76 23.79 -11.20
CA PRO A 251 2.87 23.35 -12.27
C PRO A 251 3.03 24.14 -13.58
N GLU A 252 3.16 25.45 -13.49
CA GLU A 252 3.29 26.31 -14.69
C GLU A 252 4.58 26.01 -15.44
N TRP A 253 5.69 25.82 -14.72
CA TRP A 253 6.93 25.38 -15.34
C TRP A 253 6.77 24.03 -16.03
N TYR A 254 6.14 23.06 -15.36
CA TYR A 254 5.96 21.72 -15.93
C TYR A 254 5.12 21.73 -17.21
N GLU A 255 4.00 22.44 -17.21
CA GLU A 255 3.11 22.53 -18.37
C GLU A 255 3.86 23.10 -19.60
N LYS A 256 4.71 24.10 -19.38
CA LYS A 256 5.56 24.65 -20.45
C LYS A 256 6.67 23.66 -20.85
N ALA A 257 7.40 23.14 -19.88
CA ALA A 257 8.54 22.25 -20.13
C ALA A 257 8.13 20.96 -20.83
N ILE A 258 6.98 20.37 -20.49
CA ILE A 258 6.48 19.14 -21.12
C ILE A 258 6.03 19.41 -22.57
N VAL A 259 5.48 20.59 -22.85
CA VAL A 259 5.13 21.01 -24.20
C VAL A 259 6.41 21.17 -25.06
N ASP A 260 7.40 21.85 -24.53
CA ASP A 260 8.67 22.09 -25.26
C ASP A 260 9.43 20.77 -25.49
N TRP A 261 9.47 19.89 -24.49
CA TRP A 261 10.06 18.56 -24.59
C TRP A 261 9.32 17.70 -25.61
N SER A 262 7.98 17.68 -25.55
CA SER A 262 7.17 16.82 -26.43
C SER A 262 7.26 17.23 -27.89
N LYS A 263 7.29 18.51 -28.19
CA LYS A 263 7.50 19.00 -29.58
C LYS A 263 8.78 18.45 -30.19
N ARG A 264 9.78 18.24 -29.37
CA ARG A 264 11.09 17.78 -29.82
C ARG A 264 11.20 16.26 -29.84
N TYR A 265 10.88 15.59 -28.74
CA TYR A 265 11.21 14.19 -28.54
C TYR A 265 10.03 13.23 -28.64
N ASP A 266 8.80 13.70 -28.40
CA ASP A 266 7.58 12.91 -28.50
C ASP A 266 6.42 13.79 -29.03
N PRO A 267 6.43 14.11 -30.31
CA PRO A 267 5.41 15.00 -30.91
C PRO A 267 3.98 14.47 -30.77
N GLY A 268 3.85 13.16 -30.54
CA GLY A 268 2.55 12.52 -30.28
C GLY A 268 2.03 12.68 -28.86
N PHE A 269 2.87 13.02 -27.89
CA PHE A 269 2.49 13.08 -26.47
C PHE A 269 1.36 14.06 -26.15
N LEU A 270 1.37 15.23 -26.78
CA LEU A 270 0.31 16.23 -26.60
C LEU A 270 -0.96 15.85 -27.37
N ALA A 271 -0.78 15.32 -28.56
CA ALA A 271 -1.90 14.90 -29.40
C ALA A 271 -2.63 13.67 -28.83
N GLU A 272 -1.95 12.81 -28.04
CA GLU A 272 -2.60 11.74 -27.28
C GLU A 272 -3.65 12.27 -26.30
N LYS A 273 -3.43 13.47 -25.75
CA LYS A 273 -4.33 14.12 -24.79
C LYS A 273 -5.36 15.06 -25.42
N SER A 274 -5.25 15.32 -26.72
CA SER A 274 -6.20 16.14 -27.47
C SER A 274 -7.42 15.35 -27.94
N LYS A 275 -8.43 16.02 -28.51
CA LYS A 275 -9.56 15.38 -29.19
C LYS A 275 -9.67 15.96 -30.61
N PRO A 276 -9.63 15.13 -31.64
CA PRO A 276 -9.34 13.69 -31.60
C PRO A 276 -7.90 13.41 -31.13
N SER A 277 -7.70 12.32 -30.41
CA SER A 277 -6.37 11.90 -30.00
C SER A 277 -5.73 11.03 -31.08
N LEU A 278 -4.40 10.84 -31.03
CA LEU A 278 -3.64 10.07 -32.04
C LEU A 278 -4.17 8.65 -32.27
N HIS A 279 -4.83 8.06 -31.31
CA HIS A 279 -5.38 6.72 -31.40
C HIS A 279 -6.87 6.70 -31.80
N ASP A 280 -7.53 7.87 -31.88
CA ASP A 280 -8.92 7.98 -32.34
C ASP A 280 -9.01 7.79 -33.86
N ALA A 281 -10.14 7.25 -34.34
CA ALA A 281 -10.32 6.93 -35.76
C ALA A 281 -10.34 8.18 -36.66
N ASP A 282 -10.82 9.29 -36.15
CA ASP A 282 -10.97 10.58 -36.83
C ASP A 282 -9.75 11.50 -36.73
N PHE A 283 -8.64 11.03 -36.15
CA PHE A 283 -7.38 11.77 -36.14
C PHE A 283 -6.76 11.83 -37.54
N ASP A 284 -6.38 13.03 -37.99
CA ASP A 284 -5.71 13.25 -39.26
C ASP A 284 -4.22 12.88 -39.21
N ASP A 285 -3.83 11.79 -39.86
CA ASP A 285 -2.45 11.33 -40.02
C ASP A 285 -1.87 11.60 -41.42
N GLY A 286 -2.49 12.49 -42.17
CA GLY A 286 -2.08 12.81 -43.56
C GLY A 286 -0.65 13.31 -43.68
N GLY A 287 -0.11 13.95 -42.62
CA GLY A 287 1.27 14.42 -42.59
C GLY A 287 2.31 13.35 -42.14
N TRP A 288 1.87 12.14 -41.80
CA TRP A 288 2.78 11.09 -41.33
C TRP A 288 3.43 10.38 -42.49
N LYS A 289 4.68 9.94 -42.29
CA LYS A 289 5.46 9.25 -43.32
C LYS A 289 5.27 7.74 -43.29
N PRO A 290 5.19 7.06 -44.42
CA PRO A 290 5.13 5.61 -44.47
C PRO A 290 6.37 4.98 -43.82
N VAL A 291 6.19 3.83 -43.16
CA VAL A 291 7.27 3.02 -42.54
C VAL A 291 7.64 1.91 -43.53
N THR A 292 8.92 1.90 -43.92
CA THR A 292 9.47 0.75 -44.64
C THR A 292 10.05 -0.22 -43.67
N HIS A 293 9.54 -1.45 -43.61
CA HIS A 293 10.09 -2.51 -42.77
C HIS A 293 11.34 -3.09 -43.40
N SER A 294 12.39 -3.20 -42.61
CA SER A 294 13.62 -3.85 -43.00
C SER A 294 14.22 -4.66 -41.86
N ASP A 295 15.08 -5.62 -42.17
CA ASP A 295 15.85 -6.37 -41.17
C ASP A 295 16.84 -5.51 -40.35
N LYS A 296 16.94 -4.22 -40.69
CA LYS A 296 17.72 -3.21 -39.94
C LYS A 296 16.94 -2.48 -38.86
N GLY A 297 15.67 -2.77 -38.64
CA GLY A 297 14.79 -2.06 -37.72
C GLY A 297 14.51 -0.62 -38.18
N PHE A 298 14.38 0.31 -37.24
CA PHE A 298 14.13 1.73 -37.55
C PHE A 298 15.41 2.46 -37.89
N GLN A 299 16.01 2.17 -39.05
CA GLN A 299 17.27 2.74 -39.51
C GLN A 299 17.14 3.50 -40.85
N ASP A 300 16.02 3.36 -41.52
CA ASP A 300 15.73 3.97 -42.83
C ASP A 300 14.61 5.02 -42.69
N ASP A 301 14.45 5.92 -43.67
CA ASP A 301 13.37 6.96 -43.64
C ASP A 301 12.03 6.35 -43.22
N PRO A 302 11.29 6.93 -42.27
CA PRO A 302 11.47 8.27 -41.68
C PRO A 302 12.41 8.35 -40.47
N PHE A 303 13.10 7.29 -40.09
CA PHE A 303 13.93 7.23 -38.88
C PHE A 303 15.38 7.62 -39.14
N PRO A 304 16.00 8.47 -38.29
CA PRO A 304 17.44 8.69 -38.30
C PRO A 304 18.21 7.40 -38.05
N LYS A 305 19.42 7.30 -38.63
CA LYS A 305 20.29 6.15 -38.37
C LYS A 305 20.61 6.02 -36.88
N GLY A 306 20.40 4.81 -36.32
CA GLY A 306 20.59 4.56 -34.90
C GLY A 306 19.49 5.14 -34.02
N PHE A 307 18.29 5.34 -34.56
CA PHE A 307 17.18 5.97 -33.83
C PHE A 307 16.90 5.30 -32.48
N THR A 308 16.78 6.13 -31.47
CA THR A 308 16.25 5.81 -30.13
C THR A 308 15.30 6.93 -29.72
N GLY A 309 14.16 6.60 -29.15
CA GLY A 309 13.17 7.60 -28.78
C GLY A 309 11.73 7.10 -28.88
N GLU A 310 10.79 8.02 -28.84
CA GLU A 310 9.36 7.71 -28.95
C GLU A 310 8.90 7.89 -30.40
N VAL A 311 8.08 6.95 -30.87
CA VAL A 311 7.42 7.00 -32.18
C VAL A 311 5.98 6.61 -32.05
N TRP A 312 5.11 7.28 -32.81
CA TRP A 312 3.74 6.87 -33.01
C TRP A 312 3.56 6.28 -34.38
N LEU A 313 2.94 5.13 -34.45
CA LEU A 313 2.64 4.40 -35.68
C LEU A 313 1.13 4.28 -35.83
N ARG A 314 0.63 4.42 -37.04
CA ARG A 314 -0.80 4.23 -37.36
C ARG A 314 -0.96 3.45 -38.66
N ALA A 315 -2.02 2.64 -38.69
CA ALA A 315 -2.52 2.02 -39.91
C ALA A 315 -4.06 2.08 -39.94
N THR A 316 -4.59 2.31 -41.13
CA THR A 316 -6.03 2.16 -41.40
C THR A 316 -6.23 0.86 -42.15
N PHE A 317 -7.20 0.04 -41.75
CA PHE A 317 -7.50 -1.24 -42.40
C PHE A 317 -8.99 -1.51 -42.38
N VAL A 318 -9.44 -2.41 -43.26
CA VAL A 318 -10.86 -2.73 -43.45
C VAL A 318 -11.14 -4.13 -42.94
N LEU A 319 -12.24 -4.27 -42.21
CA LEU A 319 -12.78 -5.55 -41.76
C LEU A 319 -14.15 -5.79 -42.39
N GLU A 320 -14.40 -7.05 -42.75
CA GLU A 320 -15.71 -7.53 -43.15
C GLU A 320 -16.50 -8.02 -41.93
N GLU A 321 -17.82 -8.13 -42.04
CA GLU A 321 -18.67 -8.70 -40.99
C GLU A 321 -18.21 -10.10 -40.51
N ALA A 322 -17.68 -10.90 -41.44
CA ALA A 322 -17.16 -12.20 -41.14
C ALA A 322 -15.88 -12.17 -40.25
N ASP A 323 -15.09 -11.09 -40.37
CA ASP A 323 -13.86 -10.92 -39.57
C ASP A 323 -14.16 -10.67 -38.12
N LEU A 324 -15.28 -10.01 -37.78
CA LEU A 324 -15.69 -9.70 -36.40
C LEU A 324 -15.95 -10.96 -35.57
N LYS A 325 -16.10 -12.11 -36.21
CA LYS A 325 -16.39 -13.41 -35.54
C LYS A 325 -15.16 -14.31 -35.42
N LYS A 326 -14.01 -13.91 -35.96
CA LYS A 326 -12.78 -14.69 -35.92
C LYS A 326 -11.95 -14.34 -34.68
N PRO A 327 -11.27 -15.29 -34.06
CA PRO A 327 -10.33 -15.03 -32.94
C PRO A 327 -8.98 -14.52 -33.48
N TRP A 328 -8.83 -13.22 -33.60
CA TRP A 328 -7.62 -12.61 -34.12
C TRP A 328 -6.54 -12.44 -33.05
N ALA A 329 -5.27 -12.53 -33.46
CA ALA A 329 -4.11 -12.11 -32.71
C ALA A 329 -3.28 -11.12 -33.54
N ILE A 330 -2.67 -10.13 -32.85
CA ILE A 330 -1.68 -9.23 -33.44
C ILE A 330 -0.30 -9.63 -32.94
N GLY A 331 0.69 -9.64 -33.83
CA GLY A 331 2.05 -10.10 -33.54
C GLY A 331 3.10 -9.05 -33.82
N TYR A 332 4.07 -8.95 -32.93
CA TYR A 332 5.29 -8.15 -33.02
C TYR A 332 6.47 -9.13 -33.01
N ASN A 333 7.02 -9.38 -34.17
CA ASN A 333 8.11 -10.33 -34.32
C ASN A 333 9.43 -9.58 -34.56
N ASP A 334 10.49 -10.01 -33.83
CA ASP A 334 11.82 -9.45 -33.96
C ASP A 334 11.83 -7.91 -33.77
N SER A 335 11.36 -7.46 -32.58
CA SER A 335 11.27 -6.04 -32.23
C SER A 335 12.19 -5.70 -31.05
N ILE A 336 12.84 -4.54 -31.08
CA ILE A 336 13.68 -4.00 -30.00
C ILE A 336 13.12 -2.68 -29.54
N GLY A 337 12.30 -2.71 -28.49
CA GLY A 337 11.57 -1.58 -27.95
C GLY A 337 10.41 -2.02 -27.07
N GLN A 338 9.53 -1.06 -26.79
CA GLN A 338 8.32 -1.29 -25.99
C GLN A 338 7.13 -0.64 -26.69
N ASP A 339 6.05 -1.37 -26.84
CA ASP A 339 4.82 -0.87 -27.43
C ASP A 339 3.70 -0.62 -26.40
N MET A 340 2.74 0.19 -26.82
CA MET A 340 1.38 0.29 -26.31
C MET A 340 0.46 0.38 -27.53
N THR A 341 -0.47 -0.57 -27.63
CA THR A 341 -1.27 -0.78 -28.84
C THR A 341 -2.75 -0.46 -28.60
N TYR A 342 -3.36 0.21 -29.58
CA TYR A 342 -4.75 0.67 -29.55
C TYR A 342 -5.51 0.20 -30.79
N LEU A 343 -6.78 -0.17 -30.61
CA LEU A 343 -7.73 -0.40 -31.70
C LEU A 343 -8.91 0.57 -31.55
N ASN A 344 -9.15 1.39 -32.58
CA ASN A 344 -10.22 2.39 -32.56
C ASN A 344 -10.27 3.24 -31.27
N GLY A 345 -9.11 3.73 -30.81
CA GLY A 345 -8.98 4.56 -29.64
C GLY A 345 -8.88 3.81 -28.30
N ARG A 346 -8.99 2.48 -28.29
CA ARG A 346 -8.99 1.68 -27.06
C ARG A 346 -7.71 0.88 -26.90
N ALA A 347 -6.96 1.11 -25.81
CA ALA A 347 -5.76 0.34 -25.49
C ALA A 347 -6.10 -1.11 -25.17
N PHE A 348 -5.28 -2.06 -25.67
CA PHE A 348 -5.49 -3.48 -25.40
C PHE A 348 -4.23 -4.31 -25.19
N GLY A 349 -3.05 -3.79 -25.47
CA GLY A 349 -1.79 -4.51 -25.29
C GLY A 349 -0.59 -3.59 -25.14
N GLY A 350 0.49 -4.13 -24.58
CA GLY A 350 1.78 -3.45 -24.43
C GLY A 350 2.85 -4.41 -23.89
N SER A 351 4.03 -4.44 -24.49
CA SER A 351 5.14 -5.30 -24.06
C SER A 351 6.50 -4.75 -24.48
N GLY A 352 7.56 -5.15 -23.77
CA GLY A 352 8.97 -4.95 -24.14
C GLY A 352 9.67 -6.22 -24.61
N ASN A 353 8.96 -7.33 -24.82
CA ASN A 353 9.56 -8.59 -25.28
C ASN A 353 9.81 -8.54 -26.78
N PRO A 354 10.96 -9.04 -27.29
CA PRO A 354 11.29 -8.98 -28.72
C PRO A 354 10.34 -9.74 -29.66
N ASN A 355 9.74 -10.81 -29.16
CA ASN A 355 8.73 -11.59 -29.86
C ASN A 355 7.51 -11.72 -28.96
N HIS A 356 6.46 -11.03 -29.27
CA HIS A 356 5.23 -11.07 -28.51
C HIS A 356 4.01 -10.88 -29.39
N GLY A 357 2.87 -11.21 -28.86
CA GLY A 357 1.59 -11.03 -29.50
C GLY A 357 0.48 -10.97 -28.46
N TYR A 358 -0.62 -10.40 -28.86
CA TYR A 358 -1.82 -10.27 -28.03
C TYR A 358 -3.03 -10.82 -28.77
N GLY A 359 -4.04 -11.25 -28.03
CA GLY A 359 -5.37 -11.37 -28.60
C GLY A 359 -5.79 -10.01 -29.17
N PHE A 360 -6.13 -9.96 -30.45
CA PHE A 360 -6.56 -8.73 -31.11
C PHE A 360 -8.08 -8.60 -30.94
N PRO A 361 -8.60 -7.70 -30.09
CA PRO A 361 -9.99 -7.70 -29.64
C PRO A 361 -10.94 -7.09 -30.69
N ILE A 362 -10.88 -7.64 -31.91
CA ILE A 362 -11.73 -7.21 -33.04
C ILE A 362 -13.20 -7.45 -32.71
N ASP A 363 -13.53 -8.53 -32.03
CA ASP A 363 -14.87 -8.86 -31.55
C ASP A 363 -15.47 -7.80 -30.58
N LYS A 364 -14.61 -7.04 -29.91
CA LYS A 364 -15.02 -6.04 -28.91
C LYS A 364 -14.87 -4.59 -29.37
N PHE A 365 -13.83 -4.30 -30.12
CA PHE A 365 -13.43 -2.93 -30.47
C PHE A 365 -13.40 -2.69 -31.97
N GLY A 366 -13.43 -3.73 -32.79
CA GLY A 366 -13.52 -3.63 -34.24
C GLY A 366 -14.94 -3.29 -34.74
N VAL A 367 -15.02 -2.74 -35.94
CA VAL A 367 -16.27 -2.49 -36.65
C VAL A 367 -16.15 -3.01 -38.09
N ALA A 368 -17.26 -3.42 -38.68
CA ALA A 368 -17.28 -3.69 -40.13
C ALA A 368 -17.00 -2.38 -40.90
N GLY A 369 -16.10 -2.43 -41.84
CA GLY A 369 -15.59 -1.24 -42.51
C GLY A 369 -14.24 -0.79 -42.00
N THR A 370 -14.01 0.50 -41.94
CA THR A 370 -12.70 1.09 -41.60
C THR A 370 -12.40 1.04 -40.12
N ASN A 371 -11.20 0.55 -39.78
CA ASN A 371 -10.64 0.49 -38.43
C ASN A 371 -9.26 1.15 -38.38
N VAL A 372 -8.86 1.59 -37.22
CA VAL A 372 -7.57 2.22 -36.98
C VAL A 372 -6.79 1.44 -35.92
N LEU A 373 -5.60 0.99 -36.28
CA LEU A 373 -4.55 0.53 -35.38
C LEU A 373 -3.63 1.71 -35.11
N ALA A 374 -3.40 2.00 -33.81
CA ALA A 374 -2.39 2.96 -33.39
C ALA A 374 -1.43 2.29 -32.39
N ILE A 375 -0.12 2.59 -32.51
CA ILE A 375 0.91 2.01 -31.68
C ILE A 375 1.83 3.14 -31.21
N ARG A 376 1.93 3.34 -29.90
CA ARG A 376 3.02 4.11 -29.31
C ARG A 376 4.18 3.18 -29.08
N TYR A 377 5.32 3.45 -29.66
CA TYR A 377 6.48 2.57 -29.62
C TYR A 377 7.72 3.32 -29.14
N LYS A 378 8.28 2.87 -28.03
CA LYS A 378 9.55 3.35 -27.50
C LYS A 378 10.69 2.51 -28.04
N VAL A 379 11.51 3.07 -28.90
CA VAL A 379 12.66 2.43 -29.50
C VAL A 379 13.82 2.45 -28.52
N TRP A 380 14.34 1.27 -28.17
CA TRP A 380 15.54 1.13 -27.36
C TRP A 380 16.81 1.19 -28.22
N GLY A 381 17.96 1.37 -27.56
CA GLY A 381 19.26 1.25 -28.23
C GLY A 381 19.52 -0.15 -28.79
N ALA A 382 20.57 -0.31 -29.57
CA ALA A 382 20.95 -1.59 -30.15
C ALA A 382 21.14 -2.67 -29.06
N LYS A 383 20.61 -3.86 -29.34
CA LYS A 383 20.71 -5.03 -28.46
C LYS A 383 21.14 -6.24 -29.28
N ASP A 384 22.14 -6.99 -28.79
CA ASP A 384 22.63 -8.21 -29.45
C ASP A 384 23.05 -8.01 -30.91
N GLY A 385 23.63 -6.84 -31.22
CA GLY A 385 24.09 -6.47 -32.54
C GLY A 385 23.00 -5.97 -33.51
N LYS A 386 21.73 -5.96 -33.08
CA LYS A 386 20.59 -5.43 -33.85
C LYS A 386 20.22 -4.03 -33.39
N ALA A 387 19.86 -3.17 -34.33
CA ALA A 387 19.36 -1.82 -34.02
C ALA A 387 17.98 -1.86 -33.36
N GLY A 388 17.58 -0.77 -32.71
CA GLY A 388 16.24 -0.61 -32.15
C GLY A 388 15.15 -0.55 -33.22
N GLY A 389 13.92 -0.88 -32.85
CA GLY A 389 12.76 -0.80 -33.72
C GLY A 389 12.15 -2.15 -34.08
N MET A 390 11.30 -2.17 -35.09
CA MET A 390 10.61 -3.35 -35.57
C MET A 390 11.31 -3.87 -36.84
N HIS A 391 11.82 -5.08 -36.81
CA HIS A 391 12.56 -5.72 -37.91
C HIS A 391 11.64 -6.46 -38.88
N LYS A 392 10.40 -6.73 -38.48
CA LYS A 392 9.37 -7.36 -39.30
C LYS A 392 8.06 -6.59 -39.24
N PRO A 393 7.21 -6.67 -40.26
CA PRO A 393 5.90 -6.04 -40.25
C PRO A 393 5.05 -6.50 -39.06
N VAL A 394 4.34 -5.56 -38.45
CA VAL A 394 3.25 -5.89 -37.53
C VAL A 394 2.12 -6.50 -38.34
N ALA A 395 1.61 -7.61 -37.89
CA ALA A 395 0.57 -8.34 -38.62
C ALA A 395 -0.49 -8.91 -37.68
N MET A 396 -1.69 -9.09 -38.17
CA MET A 396 -2.72 -9.87 -37.52
C MET A 396 -2.92 -11.23 -38.23
N SER A 397 -3.33 -12.24 -37.49
CA SER A 397 -3.69 -13.55 -38.02
C SER A 397 -4.74 -14.23 -37.13
N VAL A 398 -5.44 -15.22 -37.67
CA VAL A 398 -6.42 -16.01 -36.91
C VAL A 398 -5.70 -16.93 -35.94
N TRP A 399 -6.05 -16.90 -34.68
CA TRP A 399 -5.47 -17.72 -33.62
C TRP A 399 -6.30 -18.99 -33.40
N PRO A 400 -5.71 -20.18 -33.14
CA PRO A 400 -4.25 -20.46 -33.12
C PRO A 400 -3.67 -20.90 -34.46
N SER A 401 -4.45 -20.99 -35.55
CA SER A 401 -3.99 -21.57 -36.82
C SER A 401 -2.91 -20.73 -37.51
N GLY A 402 -2.89 -19.41 -37.28
CA GLY A 402 -1.99 -18.49 -37.98
C GLY A 402 -2.45 -18.13 -39.39
N ASP A 403 -3.64 -18.63 -39.82
CA ASP A 403 -4.20 -18.37 -41.11
C ASP A 403 -4.63 -16.91 -41.28
N ASP A 404 -4.98 -16.52 -42.52
CA ASP A 404 -5.48 -15.17 -42.90
C ASP A 404 -4.55 -14.05 -42.38
N ARG A 405 -3.22 -14.25 -42.55
CA ARG A 405 -2.22 -13.25 -42.11
C ARG A 405 -2.33 -11.99 -42.92
N ARG A 406 -2.53 -10.85 -42.26
CA ARG A 406 -2.61 -9.52 -42.83
C ARG A 406 -1.58 -8.60 -42.18
N GLU A 407 -0.73 -7.97 -42.97
CA GLU A 407 0.25 -6.99 -42.50
C GLU A 407 -0.35 -5.58 -42.51
N PHE A 408 0.14 -4.73 -41.62
CA PHE A 408 -0.34 -3.34 -41.52
C PHE A 408 0.61 -2.40 -42.24
N ASP A 409 0.05 -1.56 -43.13
CA ASP A 409 0.75 -0.44 -43.74
C ASP A 409 0.85 0.72 -42.77
N LEU A 410 1.94 0.74 -42.00
CA LEU A 410 2.15 1.71 -40.95
C LEU A 410 2.68 3.05 -41.48
N LYS A 411 2.20 4.14 -40.91
CA LYS A 411 2.76 5.49 -41.01
C LYS A 411 3.34 5.88 -39.65
N ALA A 412 4.37 6.72 -39.65
CA ALA A 412 5.06 7.14 -38.42
C ALA A 412 5.06 8.66 -38.21
N CYS A 413 4.86 9.05 -36.98
CA CYS A 413 5.22 10.36 -36.45
C CYS A 413 6.44 10.18 -35.53
N VAL A 414 7.59 10.69 -35.91
CA VAL A 414 8.89 10.45 -35.31
C VAL A 414 9.39 11.69 -34.60
N GLY A 415 9.80 11.57 -33.33
CA GLY A 415 10.49 12.62 -32.61
C GLY A 415 11.98 12.72 -32.97
N GLU A 416 12.67 13.69 -32.42
CA GLU A 416 14.13 13.76 -32.51
C GLU A 416 14.77 12.57 -31.81
N GLN A 417 15.94 12.17 -32.30
CA GLN A 417 16.72 11.11 -31.66
C GLN A 417 17.10 11.48 -30.23
N MET A 418 16.82 10.58 -29.28
CA MET A 418 17.28 10.72 -27.91
C MET A 418 18.73 10.26 -27.78
N PRO A 419 19.55 10.92 -26.97
CA PRO A 419 20.89 10.45 -26.65
C PRO A 419 20.83 9.06 -25.97
N HIS A 420 21.75 8.16 -26.31
CA HIS A 420 21.86 6.85 -25.65
C HIS A 420 22.15 6.98 -24.15
N ASP A 421 22.98 7.96 -23.80
CA ASP A 421 23.28 8.32 -22.40
C ASP A 421 22.45 9.52 -21.94
N ILE A 422 21.16 9.27 -21.76
CA ILE A 422 20.20 10.29 -21.34
C ILE A 422 20.54 10.89 -19.95
N TRP A 423 21.37 10.20 -19.15
CA TRP A 423 21.75 10.68 -17.83
C TRP A 423 22.71 11.88 -17.91
N ASN A 424 23.53 11.94 -18.93
CA ASN A 424 24.42 13.05 -19.21
C ASN A 424 23.77 14.14 -20.11
N HIS A 425 22.50 13.94 -20.50
CA HIS A 425 21.74 14.84 -21.37
C HIS A 425 20.43 15.31 -20.69
N PRO A 426 20.51 16.19 -19.69
CA PRO A 426 19.33 16.61 -18.92
C PRO A 426 18.24 17.27 -19.78
N GLU A 427 18.61 17.90 -20.92
CA GLU A 427 17.70 18.50 -21.89
C GLU A 427 16.82 17.47 -22.61
N ALA A 428 17.29 16.24 -22.77
CA ALA A 428 16.55 15.16 -23.40
C ALA A 428 15.65 14.38 -22.42
N ARG A 429 15.84 14.59 -21.10
CA ARG A 429 14.98 13.94 -20.11
C ARG A 429 13.59 14.53 -20.13
N LYS A 430 12.60 13.64 -20.16
CA LYS A 430 11.21 14.06 -20.00
C LYS A 430 11.06 14.85 -18.70
N PRO A 431 10.48 16.06 -18.73
CA PRO A 431 10.17 16.79 -17.50
C PRO A 431 9.31 15.94 -16.57
N GLU A 432 9.69 15.91 -15.32
CA GLU A 432 8.95 15.19 -14.29
C GLU A 432 7.86 16.08 -13.70
N ASP A 433 6.63 15.60 -13.73
CA ASP A 433 5.56 16.17 -12.91
C ASP A 433 5.69 15.63 -11.49
N ALA A 434 6.23 16.45 -10.60
CA ALA A 434 6.36 16.03 -9.21
C ALA A 434 5.02 15.86 -8.49
N ARG A 435 3.91 16.31 -9.07
CA ARG A 435 2.55 16.09 -8.55
C ARG A 435 2.07 14.66 -8.78
N SER A 436 2.54 14.04 -9.87
CA SER A 436 2.11 12.69 -10.29
C SER A 436 3.27 11.73 -10.17
N ILE A 437 3.21 10.87 -9.16
CA ILE A 437 4.17 9.79 -8.93
C ILE A 437 3.45 8.45 -8.85
N ASN A 438 4.20 7.38 -9.00
CA ASN A 438 3.67 6.04 -8.85
C ASN A 438 3.20 5.84 -7.40
N MET A 439 2.00 5.28 -7.22
CA MET A 439 1.42 4.98 -5.89
C MET A 439 2.28 4.05 -5.03
N PHE A 440 3.23 3.34 -5.63
CA PHE A 440 4.20 2.51 -4.90
C PHE A 440 5.48 3.27 -4.53
N SER A 441 5.56 4.57 -4.82
CA SER A 441 6.68 5.40 -4.39
C SER A 441 6.58 5.72 -2.90
N ALA A 442 7.72 5.94 -2.27
CA ALA A 442 7.77 6.30 -0.85
C ALA A 442 6.99 7.59 -0.57
N THR A 443 6.36 7.67 0.58
CA THR A 443 5.55 8.78 1.12
C THR A 443 4.21 9.06 0.42
N THR A 444 3.94 8.44 -0.72
CA THR A 444 2.77 8.74 -1.57
C THR A 444 1.44 8.45 -0.89
N MET A 445 1.36 7.35 -0.15
CA MET A 445 0.14 6.94 0.54
C MET A 445 -0.16 7.86 1.73
N ASP A 446 0.89 8.25 2.48
CA ASP A 446 0.73 9.24 3.54
C ASP A 446 0.24 10.57 2.96
N CYS A 447 0.94 11.11 1.98
CA CYS A 447 0.62 12.40 1.37
C CYS A 447 -0.84 12.55 0.95
N GLY A 448 -1.44 11.48 0.47
CA GLY A 448 -2.81 11.51 -0.07
C GLY A 448 -3.88 10.94 0.83
N LEU A 449 -3.60 9.88 1.57
CA LEU A 449 -4.62 9.13 2.31
C LEU A 449 -4.59 9.40 3.82
N VAL A 450 -3.44 9.75 4.40
CA VAL A 450 -3.29 9.93 5.84
C VAL A 450 -3.18 11.42 6.19
N HIS A 451 -2.31 12.17 5.52
CA HIS A 451 -2.06 13.58 5.82
C HIS A 451 -3.34 14.44 5.88
N PRO A 452 -4.32 14.29 4.97
CA PRO A 452 -5.58 15.06 5.04
C PRO A 452 -6.43 14.78 6.29
N LEU A 453 -6.15 13.69 7.01
CA LEU A 453 -6.84 13.35 8.25
C LEU A 453 -6.34 14.17 9.44
N TYR A 454 -5.12 14.73 9.40
CA TYR A 454 -4.57 15.49 10.50
C TYR A 454 -5.26 16.86 10.65
N PRO A 455 -5.66 17.23 11.85
CA PRO A 455 -5.43 16.65 13.17
C PRO A 455 -6.64 15.89 13.74
N MET A 456 -7.33 15.06 12.96
CA MET A 456 -8.53 14.33 13.41
C MET A 456 -8.31 13.68 14.78
N ALA A 457 -9.35 13.72 15.64
CA ALA A 457 -9.31 13.01 16.90
C ALA A 457 -9.70 11.54 16.70
N ILE A 458 -8.88 10.62 17.22
CA ILE A 458 -9.08 9.18 17.10
C ILE A 458 -8.90 8.46 18.45
N LYS A 459 -9.53 7.29 18.58
CA LYS A 459 -9.43 6.43 19.77
C LYS A 459 -8.20 5.53 19.73
N GLY A 460 -7.87 5.01 18.56
CA GLY A 460 -6.75 4.12 18.33
C GLY A 460 -6.57 3.80 16.85
N ALA A 461 -5.50 3.12 16.52
CA ALA A 461 -5.15 2.73 15.16
C ALA A 461 -4.91 1.22 15.04
N VAL A 462 -5.23 0.67 13.87
CA VAL A 462 -4.95 -0.73 13.49
C VAL A 462 -4.13 -0.74 12.21
N TRP A 463 -3.00 -1.44 12.24
CA TRP A 463 -2.09 -1.58 11.10
C TRP A 463 -2.05 -3.01 10.59
N TYR A 464 -2.38 -3.22 9.31
CA TYR A 464 -2.30 -4.54 8.66
C TYR A 464 -1.55 -4.44 7.34
N GLN A 465 -0.23 -4.60 7.41
CA GLN A 465 0.69 -4.52 6.27
C GLN A 465 1.93 -5.39 6.57
N GLY A 466 2.65 -5.83 5.55
CA GLY A 466 3.90 -6.59 5.68
C GLY A 466 4.23 -7.42 4.43
N CYS A 467 3.23 -7.96 3.72
CA CYS A 467 3.46 -8.85 2.58
C CYS A 467 4.25 -8.21 1.43
N SER A 468 4.17 -6.88 1.24
CA SER A 468 4.95 -6.17 0.22
C SER A 468 6.37 -5.81 0.67
N ASP A 469 6.69 -6.05 1.94
CA ASP A 469 7.98 -5.73 2.57
C ASP A 469 8.79 -6.98 2.96
N LEU A 470 8.45 -8.15 2.41
CA LEU A 470 9.21 -9.37 2.68
C LEU A 470 10.71 -9.17 2.38
N GLY A 471 11.54 -9.50 3.37
CA GLY A 471 12.99 -9.29 3.30
C GLY A 471 13.45 -7.85 3.58
N ASN A 472 12.55 -6.93 3.96
CA ASN A 472 12.90 -5.57 4.35
C ASN A 472 13.40 -5.51 5.80
N GLY A 473 14.72 -5.62 5.99
CA GLY A 473 15.34 -5.51 7.32
C GLY A 473 15.26 -4.11 7.95
N LYS A 474 14.73 -3.11 7.23
CA LYS A 474 14.51 -1.74 7.75
C LYS A 474 13.08 -1.49 8.20
N TYR A 475 12.21 -2.49 8.11
CA TYR A 475 10.81 -2.37 8.46
C TYR A 475 10.57 -1.80 9.86
N PRO A 476 11.27 -2.25 10.92
CA PRO A 476 11.07 -1.69 12.26
C PRO A 476 11.39 -0.20 12.38
N GLU A 477 12.40 0.28 11.65
CA GLU A 477 12.75 1.70 11.60
C GLU A 477 11.64 2.55 10.96
N PHE A 478 11.11 2.08 9.84
CA PHE A 478 9.99 2.73 9.17
C PHE A 478 8.74 2.75 10.05
N PHE A 479 8.41 1.61 10.67
CA PHE A 479 7.23 1.50 11.51
C PHE A 479 7.31 2.41 12.75
N LYS A 480 8.47 2.48 13.38
CA LYS A 480 8.71 3.44 14.47
C LYS A 480 8.42 4.87 14.01
N THR A 481 8.99 5.28 12.88
CA THR A 481 8.79 6.63 12.32
C THR A 481 7.32 6.90 12.02
N LEU A 482 6.59 5.92 11.46
CA LEU A 482 5.16 5.98 11.18
C LEU A 482 4.34 6.26 12.46
N VAL A 483 4.55 5.44 13.48
CA VAL A 483 3.79 5.57 14.74
C VAL A 483 4.10 6.87 15.47
N GLU A 484 5.36 7.31 15.48
CA GLU A 484 5.76 8.58 16.07
C GLU A 484 5.13 9.77 15.32
N ALA A 485 5.04 9.72 13.99
CA ALA A 485 4.34 10.73 13.19
C ALA A 485 2.84 10.77 13.52
N TRP A 486 2.17 9.62 13.59
CA TRP A 486 0.76 9.55 13.97
C TRP A 486 0.53 10.14 15.37
N ARG A 487 1.39 9.81 16.33
CA ARG A 487 1.31 10.35 17.71
C ARG A 487 1.57 11.84 17.79
N ALA A 488 2.34 12.40 16.88
CA ALA A 488 2.61 13.83 16.82
C ALA A 488 1.47 14.63 16.18
N GLN A 489 0.64 14.03 15.34
CA GLN A 489 -0.27 14.76 14.46
C GLN A 489 -1.75 14.45 14.65
N PHE A 490 -2.13 13.22 15.03
CA PHE A 490 -3.50 12.93 15.44
C PHE A 490 -3.80 13.49 16.83
N THR A 491 -5.07 13.81 17.08
CA THR A 491 -5.55 14.16 18.41
C THR A 491 -6.08 12.91 19.13
N TYR A 492 -5.71 12.70 20.37
CA TYR A 492 -6.18 11.61 21.21
C TYR A 492 -6.17 12.01 22.69
N LYS A 493 -6.81 11.23 23.56
CA LYS A 493 -6.97 11.63 24.99
C LYS A 493 -5.64 11.58 25.75
N ASP A 494 -5.17 10.39 26.07
CA ASP A 494 -4.00 10.20 26.94
C ASP A 494 -2.83 9.61 26.16
N LYS A 495 -3.11 8.62 25.35
CA LYS A 495 -2.18 7.88 24.49
C LYS A 495 -2.88 7.39 23.24
N LEU A 496 -2.13 7.21 22.16
CA LEU A 496 -2.60 6.57 20.92
C LEU A 496 -2.17 5.10 20.91
N PRO A 497 -3.08 4.18 21.24
CA PRO A 497 -2.82 2.75 21.10
C PRO A 497 -2.80 2.33 19.63
N VAL A 498 -1.82 1.50 19.27
CA VAL A 498 -1.65 0.99 17.92
C VAL A 498 -1.60 -0.53 17.95
N LEU A 499 -2.55 -1.18 17.28
CA LEU A 499 -2.58 -2.62 17.10
C LEU A 499 -1.91 -3.01 15.79
N ILE A 500 -0.90 -3.87 15.87
CA ILE A 500 -0.16 -4.42 14.75
C ILE A 500 -0.75 -5.80 14.42
N THR A 501 -0.91 -6.10 13.14
CA THR A 501 -1.39 -7.39 12.68
C THR A 501 -0.23 -8.20 12.11
N GLU A 502 0.05 -9.37 12.68
CA GLU A 502 0.94 -10.35 12.05
C GLU A 502 0.33 -10.81 10.74
N ILE A 503 1.11 -10.85 9.64
CA ILE A 503 0.63 -11.36 8.36
C ILE A 503 0.36 -12.87 8.46
N CYS A 504 -0.69 -13.34 7.79
CA CYS A 504 -0.99 -14.76 7.75
C CYS A 504 0.10 -15.56 7.03
N PRO A 505 0.34 -16.81 7.42
CA PRO A 505 1.07 -17.76 6.59
C PRO A 505 0.41 -17.89 5.22
N HIS A 506 1.19 -17.85 4.14
CA HIS A 506 0.70 -18.02 2.78
C HIS A 506 1.80 -18.57 1.87
N GLN A 507 1.40 -19.20 0.76
CA GLN A 507 2.34 -19.74 -0.21
C GLN A 507 3.00 -18.59 -0.99
N LEU A 508 4.34 -18.60 -1.06
CA LEU A 508 5.06 -17.74 -1.99
C LEU A 508 5.23 -18.47 -3.32
N ASP A 509 4.81 -17.86 -4.41
CA ASP A 509 4.98 -18.37 -5.78
C ASP A 509 6.46 -18.61 -6.15
N THR A 510 7.37 -17.98 -5.42
CA THR A 510 8.82 -18.06 -5.64
C THR A 510 9.50 -19.29 -5.02
N ASN A 511 8.79 -20.08 -4.21
CA ASN A 511 9.34 -21.30 -3.62
C ASN A 511 8.51 -22.55 -3.98
N PRO A 512 8.58 -23.05 -5.24
CA PRO A 512 7.81 -24.21 -5.70
C PRO A 512 8.18 -25.51 -4.94
N ASN A 513 9.28 -25.51 -4.20
CA ASN A 513 9.72 -26.69 -3.44
C ASN A 513 9.00 -26.81 -2.09
N SER A 514 8.44 -25.75 -1.53
CA SER A 514 7.79 -25.81 -0.21
C SER A 514 6.51 -26.66 -0.26
N THR A 515 5.65 -26.47 -1.24
CA THR A 515 4.40 -27.24 -1.41
C THR A 515 4.67 -28.66 -1.83
N LYS A 516 5.55 -28.87 -2.82
CA LYS A 516 5.91 -30.22 -3.32
C LYS A 516 6.58 -31.07 -2.25
N ARG A 517 7.37 -30.49 -1.35
CA ARG A 517 8.01 -31.24 -0.25
C ARG A 517 6.98 -31.70 0.78
N ILE A 518 5.96 -30.91 1.05
CA ILE A 518 4.84 -31.29 1.94
C ILE A 518 3.96 -32.36 1.28
N GLU A 519 3.61 -32.19 0.01
CA GLU A 519 2.81 -33.15 -0.76
C GLU A 519 3.48 -34.50 -0.91
N ASN A 520 4.81 -34.56 -1.02
CA ASN A 520 5.59 -35.78 -1.15
C ASN A 520 5.88 -36.47 0.20
N GLY A 521 5.40 -35.97 1.33
CA GLY A 521 5.64 -36.53 2.66
C GLY A 521 7.09 -36.38 3.14
N GLU A 522 7.89 -35.54 2.49
CA GLU A 522 9.21 -35.15 2.96
C GLU A 522 9.03 -34.31 4.21
N THR A 523 9.59 -34.71 5.34
CA THR A 523 9.70 -33.87 6.52
C THR A 523 10.48 -32.62 6.15
N ALA A 524 9.80 -31.47 6.18
CA ALA A 524 10.44 -30.20 5.89
C ALA A 524 11.64 -30.03 6.83
N GLN A 525 12.84 -29.91 6.29
CA GLN A 525 14.01 -29.57 7.08
C GLN A 525 13.90 -28.08 7.48
N PRO A 526 14.42 -27.69 8.65
CA PRO A 526 14.55 -26.29 9.03
C PRO A 526 15.16 -25.46 7.89
N THR A 527 14.44 -24.46 7.40
CA THR A 527 14.88 -23.62 6.28
C THR A 527 14.75 -22.13 6.64
N TRP A 528 15.28 -21.26 5.79
CA TRP A 528 15.02 -19.84 5.90
C TRP A 528 13.68 -19.49 5.23
N SER A 529 12.87 -18.67 5.90
CA SER A 529 11.61 -18.13 5.38
C SER A 529 11.60 -16.60 5.55
N VAL A 530 11.48 -15.89 4.44
CA VAL A 530 11.32 -14.42 4.46
C VAL A 530 9.97 -14.02 5.01
N ASN A 531 8.96 -14.88 4.86
CA ASN A 531 7.62 -14.70 5.38
C ASN A 531 7.62 -14.81 6.91
N ALA A 532 8.27 -15.84 7.45
CA ALA A 532 8.44 -16.01 8.88
C ALA A 532 9.27 -14.87 9.50
N ASP A 533 10.33 -14.42 8.81
CA ASP A 533 11.10 -13.27 9.30
C ASP A 533 10.27 -11.99 9.36
N MET A 534 9.40 -11.76 8.40
CA MET A 534 8.48 -10.62 8.43
C MET A 534 7.46 -10.74 9.57
N ARG A 535 6.85 -11.91 9.77
CA ARG A 535 5.94 -12.16 10.90
C ARG A 535 6.62 -11.89 12.24
N ARG A 536 7.84 -12.40 12.41
CA ARG A 536 8.65 -12.13 13.60
C ARG A 536 8.91 -10.62 13.78
N GLN A 537 9.31 -9.90 12.71
CA GLN A 537 9.53 -8.46 12.80
C GLN A 537 8.27 -7.75 13.31
N LEU A 538 7.10 -8.08 12.78
CA LEU A 538 5.82 -7.51 13.23
C LEU A 538 5.54 -7.80 14.71
N ASN A 539 5.78 -9.03 15.17
CA ASN A 539 5.60 -9.40 16.59
C ASN A 539 6.59 -8.69 17.52
N GLU A 540 7.82 -8.47 17.07
CA GLU A 540 8.83 -7.78 17.87
C GLU A 540 8.59 -6.26 18.00
N LEU A 541 7.86 -5.62 17.05
CA LEU A 541 7.57 -4.18 17.10
C LEU A 541 6.94 -3.75 18.44
N ALA A 542 6.01 -4.56 18.96
CA ALA A 542 5.35 -4.29 20.22
C ALA A 542 6.27 -4.38 21.45
N THR A 543 7.47 -4.94 21.31
CA THR A 543 8.40 -5.08 22.45
C THR A 543 9.19 -3.80 22.71
N PHE A 544 9.36 -2.93 21.71
CA PHE A 544 10.15 -1.70 21.85
C PHE A 544 9.36 -0.40 21.58
N LEU A 545 8.10 -0.51 21.13
CA LEU A 545 7.22 0.63 20.96
C LEU A 545 6.16 0.66 22.07
N PRO A 546 6.15 1.67 22.94
CA PRO A 546 5.15 1.76 24.00
C PRO A 546 3.75 1.90 23.40
N ASP A 547 2.74 1.41 24.11
CA ASP A 547 1.33 1.46 23.69
C ASP A 547 1.07 0.85 22.29
N CYS A 548 1.92 -0.07 21.87
CA CYS A 548 1.73 -0.94 20.70
C CYS A 548 1.58 -2.40 21.18
N ASP A 549 0.77 -3.17 20.46
CA ASP A 549 0.65 -4.61 20.67
C ASP A 549 0.49 -5.31 19.33
N THR A 550 0.67 -6.62 19.29
CA THR A 550 0.53 -7.42 18.07
C THR A 550 -0.42 -8.59 18.33
N ILE A 551 -1.33 -8.79 17.39
CA ILE A 551 -2.11 -10.04 17.33
C ILE A 551 -1.54 -10.99 16.29
N SER A 552 -1.52 -12.27 16.63
CA SER A 552 -1.12 -13.32 15.69
C SER A 552 -2.30 -13.82 14.87
N LEU A 553 -2.04 -14.13 13.60
CA LEU A 553 -2.98 -14.73 12.66
C LEU A 553 -2.45 -16.06 12.09
N LEU A 554 -1.57 -16.76 12.82
CA LEU A 554 -0.94 -17.99 12.34
C LEU A 554 -1.96 -19.10 11.98
N ASP A 555 -3.05 -19.19 12.72
CA ASP A 555 -4.13 -20.16 12.53
C ASP A 555 -5.12 -19.79 11.41
N LEU A 556 -4.95 -18.62 10.79
CA LEU A 556 -5.80 -18.12 9.70
C LEU A 556 -5.10 -18.20 8.33
N GLY A 557 -3.93 -18.86 8.27
CA GLY A 557 -3.16 -19.02 7.04
C GLY A 557 -3.90 -19.85 5.97
N GLU A 558 -3.70 -19.45 4.72
CA GLU A 558 -4.21 -20.14 3.53
C GLU A 558 -3.12 -20.15 2.44
N ALA A 559 -3.33 -20.90 1.35
CA ALA A 559 -2.42 -20.83 0.21
C ALA A 559 -2.39 -19.42 -0.42
N ASP A 560 -3.54 -18.72 -0.41
CA ASP A 560 -3.66 -17.34 -0.90
C ASP A 560 -3.15 -16.35 0.16
N ILE A 561 -2.51 -15.28 -0.30
CA ILE A 561 -2.05 -14.15 0.52
C ILE A 561 -3.19 -13.38 1.22
N HIS A 562 -4.44 -13.58 0.75
CA HIS A 562 -5.63 -12.90 1.26
C HIS A 562 -6.58 -13.90 1.95
N PRO A 563 -6.37 -14.23 3.23
CA PRO A 563 -7.26 -15.17 3.93
C PRO A 563 -8.68 -14.62 4.01
N VAL A 564 -9.67 -15.51 3.80
CA VAL A 564 -11.09 -15.12 3.73
C VAL A 564 -11.77 -15.04 5.11
N ARG A 565 -11.13 -15.48 6.17
CA ARG A 565 -11.66 -15.50 7.56
C ARG A 565 -11.50 -14.13 8.23
N LYS A 566 -12.08 -13.08 7.63
CA LYS A 566 -11.95 -11.69 8.10
C LYS A 566 -12.73 -11.36 9.36
N GLU A 567 -13.79 -12.14 9.67
CA GLU A 567 -14.53 -12.00 10.92
C GLU A 567 -13.66 -12.29 12.13
N GLU A 568 -12.88 -13.37 12.08
CA GLU A 568 -11.96 -13.74 13.16
C GLU A 568 -10.90 -12.64 13.36
N VAL A 569 -10.37 -12.08 12.28
CA VAL A 569 -9.42 -10.95 12.35
C VAL A 569 -10.06 -9.75 13.05
N GLY A 570 -11.24 -9.32 12.59
CA GLY A 570 -11.96 -8.19 13.20
C GLY A 570 -12.36 -8.43 14.64
N THR A 571 -12.73 -9.66 14.98
CA THR A 571 -13.06 -10.07 16.37
C THR A 571 -11.83 -9.96 17.27
N ARG A 572 -10.64 -10.36 16.82
CA ARG A 572 -9.36 -10.21 17.55
C ARG A 572 -9.04 -8.73 17.77
N TYR A 573 -9.20 -7.89 16.75
CA TYR A 573 -9.05 -6.43 16.89
C TYR A 573 -9.96 -5.85 17.97
N ALA A 574 -11.23 -6.23 17.96
CA ALA A 574 -12.20 -5.77 18.94
C ALA A 574 -11.89 -6.25 20.35
N ASN A 575 -11.53 -7.53 20.53
CA ASN A 575 -11.18 -8.08 21.84
C ASN A 575 -9.94 -7.41 22.44
N TRP A 576 -8.91 -7.18 21.60
CA TRP A 576 -7.75 -6.41 22.02
C TRP A 576 -8.12 -5.00 22.47
N ALA A 577 -8.95 -4.29 21.69
CA ALA A 577 -9.40 -2.95 22.06
C ALA A 577 -10.22 -2.99 23.36
N LEU A 578 -11.13 -3.95 23.52
CA LEU A 578 -11.94 -4.11 24.73
C LEU A 578 -11.06 -4.31 25.97
N GLN A 579 -10.03 -5.12 25.89
CA GLN A 579 -9.09 -5.36 26.98
C GLN A 579 -8.22 -4.13 27.27
N HIS A 580 -7.49 -3.65 26.28
CA HIS A 580 -6.40 -2.68 26.48
C HIS A 580 -6.83 -1.22 26.45
N VAL A 581 -7.92 -0.92 25.75
CA VAL A 581 -8.39 0.48 25.58
C VAL A 581 -9.62 0.76 26.42
N TYR A 582 -10.46 -0.25 26.65
CA TYR A 582 -11.71 -0.08 27.42
C TYR A 582 -11.70 -0.77 28.78
N GLY A 583 -10.63 -1.53 29.12
CA GLY A 583 -10.47 -2.18 30.43
C GLY A 583 -11.53 -3.25 30.71
N LYS A 584 -12.06 -3.91 29.67
CA LYS A 584 -13.03 -5.01 29.83
C LYS A 584 -12.31 -6.31 30.16
N ASP A 585 -12.97 -7.16 30.92
CA ASP A 585 -12.48 -8.50 31.26
C ASP A 585 -12.68 -9.46 30.09
N VAL A 586 -11.82 -9.36 29.09
CA VAL A 586 -11.75 -10.22 27.92
C VAL A 586 -10.29 -10.44 27.54
N GLU A 587 -9.90 -11.65 27.16
CA GLU A 587 -8.56 -11.93 26.68
C GLU A 587 -8.46 -11.56 25.21
N GLY A 588 -7.66 -10.53 24.90
CA GLY A 588 -7.49 -9.97 23.54
C GLY A 588 -6.06 -10.06 23.00
N SER A 589 -5.08 -10.47 23.83
CA SER A 589 -3.67 -10.53 23.41
C SER A 589 -3.20 -11.94 23.12
N SER A 590 -2.45 -12.08 22.01
CA SER A 590 -1.72 -13.32 21.71
C SER A 590 -0.57 -13.57 22.70
N PRO A 591 -0.22 -14.82 22.99
CA PRO A 591 0.99 -15.14 23.72
C PRO A 591 2.23 -14.55 23.06
N GLN A 592 3.16 -14.05 23.85
CA GLN A 592 4.42 -13.47 23.37
C GLN A 592 5.57 -13.90 24.27
N VAL A 593 6.78 -14.03 23.71
CA VAL A 593 7.98 -14.34 24.48
C VAL A 593 8.30 -13.20 25.45
N ALA A 594 8.40 -13.53 26.73
CA ALA A 594 8.82 -12.61 27.80
C ALA A 594 10.32 -12.73 28.08
N SER A 595 10.81 -13.98 28.22
CA SER A 595 12.23 -14.27 28.42
C SER A 595 12.55 -15.73 28.05
N VAL A 596 13.82 -16.04 27.93
CA VAL A 596 14.31 -17.41 27.68
C VAL A 596 15.39 -17.76 28.64
N GLU A 597 15.28 -18.93 29.28
CA GLU A 597 16.30 -19.52 30.14
C GLU A 597 17.00 -20.64 29.33
N TRP A 598 18.34 -20.54 29.22
CA TRP A 598 19.15 -21.46 28.46
C TRP A 598 19.88 -22.41 29.39
N GLN A 599 19.64 -23.73 29.26
CA GLN A 599 20.16 -24.77 30.18
C GLN A 599 20.84 -25.90 29.38
N GLY A 600 22.10 -25.68 28.96
CA GLY A 600 22.81 -26.66 28.12
C GLY A 600 22.05 -26.98 26.84
N PRO A 601 21.60 -28.23 26.63
CA PRO A 601 20.88 -28.63 25.42
C PRO A 601 19.39 -28.21 25.40
N LYS A 602 18.93 -27.47 26.40
CA LYS A 602 17.52 -27.10 26.59
C LYS A 602 17.32 -25.58 26.55
N ALA A 603 16.13 -25.15 26.17
CA ALA A 603 15.64 -23.79 26.34
C ALA A 603 14.27 -23.82 27.03
N ILE A 604 14.05 -22.92 27.98
CA ILE A 604 12.77 -22.73 28.66
C ILE A 604 12.27 -21.33 28.25
N ILE A 605 11.14 -21.29 27.54
CA ILE A 605 10.54 -20.06 27.04
C ILE A 605 9.45 -19.63 28.01
N HIS A 606 9.62 -18.48 28.65
CA HIS A 606 8.61 -17.83 29.48
C HIS A 606 7.76 -16.93 28.58
N LEU A 607 6.45 -17.04 28.70
CA LEU A 607 5.50 -16.28 27.88
C LEU A 607 4.71 -15.31 28.76
N LYS A 608 4.33 -14.16 28.20
CA LYS A 608 3.26 -13.28 28.67
C LYS A 608 1.98 -13.55 27.89
N ASN A 609 0.81 -13.16 28.42
CA ASN A 609 -0.51 -13.41 27.84
C ASN A 609 -0.78 -14.91 27.59
N ALA A 610 -0.23 -15.78 28.45
CA ALA A 610 -0.20 -17.22 28.25
C ALA A 610 -1.12 -18.00 29.22
N LYS A 611 -2.00 -17.30 29.93
CA LYS A 611 -2.96 -17.95 30.84
C LYS A 611 -3.74 -19.05 30.13
N GLY A 612 -3.69 -20.27 30.69
CA GLY A 612 -4.33 -21.42 30.11
C GLY A 612 -3.70 -21.93 28.82
N LEU A 613 -2.38 -21.75 28.67
CA LEU A 613 -1.59 -22.20 27.51
C LEU A 613 -1.85 -23.69 27.21
N LYS A 614 -2.11 -24.00 25.95
CA LYS A 614 -2.44 -25.35 25.50
C LYS A 614 -2.17 -25.50 24.00
N THR A 615 -2.31 -26.71 23.50
CA THR A 615 -2.41 -26.94 22.04
C THR A 615 -3.86 -26.84 21.60
N SER A 616 -4.11 -26.23 20.44
CA SER A 616 -5.48 -26.02 19.89
C SER A 616 -6.17 -27.32 19.49
N ASP A 617 -5.38 -28.36 19.15
CA ASP A 617 -5.85 -29.65 18.64
C ASP A 617 -5.64 -30.82 19.62
N GLY A 618 -5.14 -30.55 20.84
CA GLY A 618 -4.85 -31.57 21.85
C GLY A 618 -3.70 -32.50 21.51
N LYS A 619 -2.96 -32.25 20.42
CA LYS A 619 -1.81 -33.04 19.99
C LYS A 619 -0.52 -32.46 20.59
N PRO A 620 0.63 -33.17 20.46
CA PRO A 620 1.92 -32.63 20.86
C PRO A 620 2.21 -31.27 20.21
N VAL A 621 2.94 -30.41 20.90
CA VAL A 621 3.37 -29.09 20.42
C VAL A 621 4.16 -29.24 19.12
N LYS A 622 3.89 -28.39 18.15
CA LYS A 622 4.55 -28.38 16.84
C LYS A 622 5.11 -27.00 16.50
N GLY A 623 6.16 -26.99 15.67
CA GLY A 623 6.68 -25.81 15.01
C GLY A 623 7.85 -25.13 15.70
N PHE A 624 8.39 -25.71 16.76
CA PHE A 624 9.64 -25.23 17.37
C PHE A 624 10.86 -25.87 16.73
N GLU A 625 11.88 -25.06 16.55
CA GLU A 625 13.21 -25.45 16.14
C GLU A 625 14.21 -24.90 17.17
N LEU A 626 15.17 -25.74 17.55
CA LEU A 626 16.26 -25.40 18.46
C LEU A 626 17.56 -25.31 17.69
N GLY A 627 18.32 -24.25 17.86
CA GLY A 627 19.59 -24.01 17.20
C GLY A 627 20.78 -24.12 18.14
N GLY A 628 21.83 -24.79 17.69
CA GLY A 628 23.12 -24.87 18.36
C GLY A 628 24.26 -24.43 17.45
N PRO A 629 25.46 -24.12 18.02
CA PRO A 629 26.64 -23.81 17.22
C PRO A 629 27.06 -25.02 16.38
N VAL A 630 27.49 -24.75 15.16
CA VAL A 630 28.12 -25.77 14.29
C VAL A 630 29.46 -26.12 14.86
N GLU A 631 29.79 -27.43 15.04
CA GLU A 631 31.14 -27.83 15.32
C GLU A 631 32.08 -27.37 14.21
N ALA A 632 33.12 -26.62 14.61
CA ALA A 632 34.08 -26.04 13.68
C ALA A 632 34.68 -27.13 12.77
N GLY A 633 34.41 -27.05 11.47
CA GLY A 633 34.97 -27.92 10.44
C GLY A 633 34.02 -28.92 9.77
N THR A 634 32.72 -28.99 10.16
CA THR A 634 31.76 -29.95 9.60
C THR A 634 31.15 -29.50 8.26
N GLU A 635 31.06 -28.24 7.97
CA GLU A 635 30.65 -27.71 6.67
C GLU A 635 31.59 -26.59 6.19
N ILE A 636 32.04 -26.71 4.94
CA ILE A 636 32.88 -25.70 4.28
C ILE A 636 32.00 -24.90 3.32
N ASP A 637 32.06 -23.57 3.41
CA ASP A 637 31.47 -22.70 2.39
C ASP A 637 32.26 -22.90 1.09
N THR A 638 31.59 -23.42 0.10
CA THR A 638 32.16 -23.75 -1.21
C THR A 638 32.63 -22.54 -2.00
N LYS A 639 32.24 -21.33 -1.61
CA LYS A 639 32.66 -20.06 -2.25
C LYS A 639 33.89 -19.44 -1.59
N THR A 640 34.01 -19.58 -0.28
CA THR A 640 35.07 -18.93 0.49
C THR A 640 36.17 -19.90 0.93
N GLY A 641 35.93 -21.22 0.86
CA GLY A 641 36.84 -22.26 1.35
C GLY A 641 37.03 -22.25 2.88
N LYS A 642 36.22 -21.48 3.63
CA LYS A 642 36.29 -21.39 5.07
C LYS A 642 35.19 -22.23 5.73
N PRO A 643 35.39 -22.71 6.98
CA PRO A 643 34.31 -23.31 7.73
C PRO A 643 33.10 -22.36 7.82
N LYS A 644 31.90 -22.88 7.60
CA LYS A 644 30.70 -22.11 7.86
C LYS A 644 30.58 -21.87 9.36
N GLU A 645 30.66 -20.61 9.76
CA GLU A 645 30.26 -20.19 11.10
C GLU A 645 28.77 -19.96 11.08
N GLY A 646 28.01 -20.58 11.96
CA GLY A 646 26.57 -20.41 12.03
C GLY A 646 25.88 -21.34 13.00
N LEU A 647 24.57 -21.21 13.11
CA LEU A 647 23.71 -22.08 13.87
C LEU A 647 23.04 -23.11 12.94
N VAL A 648 23.04 -24.36 13.33
CA VAL A 648 22.21 -25.40 12.74
C VAL A 648 20.95 -25.53 13.58
N TYR A 649 19.80 -25.49 12.90
CA TYR A 649 18.49 -25.67 13.51
C TYR A 649 17.99 -27.09 13.25
N CYS A 650 17.42 -27.70 14.30
CA CYS A 650 16.73 -28.99 14.24
C CYS A 650 15.31 -28.81 14.77
N TYR A 651 14.34 -29.54 14.24
CA TYR A 651 13.04 -29.67 14.89
C TYR A 651 13.25 -30.32 16.25
N CYS A 652 12.61 -29.77 17.27
CA CYS A 652 12.84 -30.17 18.65
C CYS A 652 11.55 -30.65 19.34
N ASP A 653 11.72 -31.46 20.38
CA ASP A 653 10.64 -31.75 21.30
C ASP A 653 10.28 -30.48 22.08
N ALA A 654 8.98 -30.19 22.16
CA ALA A 654 8.45 -29.04 22.86
C ALA A 654 7.31 -29.47 23.81
N LYS A 655 7.36 -28.99 25.07
CA LYS A 655 6.38 -29.35 26.08
C LYS A 655 5.87 -28.08 26.78
N ILE A 656 4.58 -27.95 26.90
CA ILE A 656 3.95 -26.91 27.72
C ILE A 656 4.01 -27.33 29.19
N VAL A 657 4.54 -26.42 30.05
CA VAL A 657 4.59 -26.57 31.50
C VAL A 657 4.08 -25.28 32.13
N GLY A 658 2.79 -25.28 32.52
CA GLY A 658 2.13 -24.06 33.00
C GLY A 658 2.03 -23.01 31.90
N GLU A 659 2.67 -21.86 32.09
CA GLU A 659 2.73 -20.76 31.11
C GLU A 659 4.10 -20.68 30.41
N THR A 660 4.87 -21.79 30.44
CA THR A 660 6.17 -21.90 29.77
C THR A 660 6.20 -23.01 28.75
N ILE A 661 7.18 -22.97 27.86
CA ILE A 661 7.45 -24.02 26.88
C ILE A 661 8.90 -24.48 27.04
N GLU A 662 9.08 -25.76 27.34
CA GLU A 662 10.40 -26.40 27.42
C GLU A 662 10.74 -27.02 26.05
N LEU A 663 11.93 -26.69 25.55
CA LEU A 663 12.48 -27.22 24.30
C LEU A 663 13.68 -28.11 24.58
N SER A 664 13.77 -29.23 23.85
CA SER A 664 14.96 -30.10 23.86
C SER A 664 15.15 -30.80 22.53
N CYS A 665 16.39 -30.98 22.11
CA CYS A 665 16.76 -31.65 20.86
C CYS A 665 18.03 -32.47 21.09
N PRO A 666 18.02 -33.80 20.83
CA PRO A 666 19.20 -34.66 21.01
C PRO A 666 20.42 -34.23 20.17
N GLU A 667 20.16 -33.63 18.99
CA GLU A 667 21.18 -33.16 18.05
C GLU A 667 21.85 -31.84 18.48
N VAL A 668 21.31 -31.16 19.50
CA VAL A 668 21.81 -29.88 19.97
C VAL A 668 22.47 -30.06 21.33
N ALA A 669 23.79 -30.11 21.36
CA ALA A 669 24.57 -30.27 22.61
C ALA A 669 24.48 -29.04 23.53
N GLU A 670 24.41 -27.84 22.93
CA GLU A 670 24.22 -26.55 23.59
C GLU A 670 23.21 -25.72 22.86
N ALA A 671 22.09 -25.38 23.51
CA ALA A 671 21.05 -24.53 22.93
C ALA A 671 21.53 -23.07 22.92
N PHE A 672 21.54 -22.48 21.78
CA PHE A 672 21.95 -21.08 21.56
C PHE A 672 20.86 -20.21 20.96
N ALA A 673 19.94 -20.80 20.22
CA ALA A 673 18.81 -20.10 19.60
C ALA A 673 17.58 -21.01 19.56
N PHE A 674 16.42 -20.40 19.49
CA PHE A 674 15.20 -21.09 19.06
C PHE A 674 14.43 -20.23 18.09
N ARG A 675 13.52 -20.86 17.32
CA ARG A 675 12.51 -20.18 16.52
C ARG A 675 11.23 -21.01 16.47
N TYR A 676 10.09 -20.31 16.29
CA TYR A 676 8.76 -20.90 16.22
C TYR A 676 8.04 -20.45 14.98
N ALA A 677 7.28 -21.35 14.34
CA ALA A 677 6.49 -21.09 13.13
C ALA A 677 7.34 -20.53 11.97
N TRP A 678 8.53 -21.13 11.75
CA TRP A 678 9.52 -20.59 10.81
C TRP A 678 9.40 -21.20 9.41
N PHE A 679 8.22 -21.06 8.80
CA PHE A 679 7.93 -21.52 7.44
C PHE A 679 6.93 -20.61 6.73
N ASP A 680 6.80 -20.69 5.40
CA ASP A 680 5.91 -19.83 4.64
C ASP A 680 4.44 -20.20 4.85
N LEU A 681 4.13 -21.52 4.81
CA LEU A 681 2.79 -22.07 5.04
C LEU A 681 2.58 -22.48 6.48
N ASP A 682 1.33 -22.59 6.91
CA ASP A 682 0.97 -23.20 8.18
C ASP A 682 1.21 -24.74 8.10
N LEU A 683 2.06 -25.22 8.99
CA LEU A 683 2.38 -26.65 9.15
C LEU A 683 1.60 -27.28 10.32
N GLY A 684 0.50 -26.68 10.76
CA GLY A 684 -0.29 -27.13 11.89
C GLY A 684 0.29 -26.67 13.23
N TRP A 685 0.81 -25.46 13.31
CA TRP A 685 1.25 -24.83 14.53
C TRP A 685 0.07 -24.67 15.48
N ASN A 686 0.22 -25.16 16.71
CA ASN A 686 -0.93 -25.42 17.57
C ASN A 686 -0.85 -24.79 18.95
N VAL A 687 0.13 -23.95 19.26
CA VAL A 687 0.24 -23.30 20.57
C VAL A 687 -0.72 -22.12 20.65
N VAL A 688 -1.64 -22.16 21.62
CA VAL A 688 -2.63 -21.10 21.89
C VAL A 688 -2.76 -20.86 23.39
N ASN A 689 -3.21 -19.66 23.78
CA ASN A 689 -3.64 -19.38 25.16
C ASN A 689 -5.04 -19.93 25.45
N GLY A 690 -5.54 -19.70 26.66
CA GLY A 690 -6.86 -20.12 27.10
C GLY A 690 -8.02 -19.61 26.23
N ALA A 691 -7.88 -18.42 25.66
CA ALA A 691 -8.85 -17.81 24.74
C ALA A 691 -8.72 -18.33 23.29
N GLY A 692 -7.76 -19.20 22.99
CA GLY A 692 -7.54 -19.74 21.65
C GLY A 692 -6.74 -18.81 20.74
N LEU A 693 -6.10 -17.76 21.26
CA LEU A 693 -5.24 -16.89 20.47
C LEU A 693 -3.87 -17.54 20.28
N PRO A 694 -3.34 -17.62 19.04
CA PRO A 694 -2.11 -18.32 18.74
C PRO A 694 -0.87 -17.56 19.24
N LEU A 695 0.17 -18.31 19.64
CA LEU A 695 1.52 -17.78 19.79
C LEU A 695 2.02 -17.28 18.45
N GLY A 696 2.47 -16.04 18.37
CA GLY A 696 3.02 -15.45 17.16
C GLY A 696 4.38 -16.03 16.75
N THR A 697 4.78 -15.85 15.49
CA THR A 697 6.11 -16.20 15.00
C THR A 697 7.17 -15.49 15.82
N CYS A 698 8.11 -16.26 16.40
CA CYS A 698 9.12 -15.70 17.30
C CYS A 698 10.46 -16.43 17.19
N ARG A 699 11.51 -15.78 17.69
CA ARG A 699 12.84 -16.34 17.87
C ARG A 699 13.56 -15.64 19.03
N ALA A 700 14.58 -16.28 19.59
CA ALA A 700 15.54 -15.63 20.47
C ALA A 700 16.94 -16.26 20.33
N PHE A 701 17.96 -15.50 20.74
CA PHE A 701 19.34 -15.92 20.80
C PHE A 701 19.88 -15.76 22.23
N LYS A 702 20.76 -16.66 22.64
CA LYS A 702 21.34 -16.74 23.98
C LYS A 702 22.15 -15.49 24.35
N ASP A 703 22.85 -14.90 23.39
CA ASP A 703 23.67 -13.70 23.57
C ASP A 703 22.87 -12.39 23.49
N GLY A 704 21.56 -12.46 23.27
CA GLY A 704 20.70 -11.29 23.13
C GLY A 704 21.03 -10.40 21.91
N ALA A 705 22.03 -10.80 21.12
CA ALA A 705 22.44 -10.03 19.96
C ALA A 705 21.50 -10.30 18.79
N TYR A 706 21.12 -9.24 18.10
CA TYR A 706 20.37 -9.31 16.86
C TYR A 706 21.32 -9.73 15.73
N HIS A 707 21.54 -11.02 15.58
CA HIS A 707 22.34 -11.54 14.47
C HIS A 707 21.56 -11.51 13.18
N SER A 708 21.43 -10.33 12.58
CA SER A 708 20.93 -10.14 11.20
C SER A 708 21.87 -10.74 10.14
N GLN A 709 22.99 -11.34 10.53
CA GLN A 709 24.09 -11.74 9.63
C GLN A 709 24.26 -13.24 9.42
N ILE A 710 23.48 -14.10 10.06
CA ILE A 710 23.54 -15.55 9.78
C ILE A 710 22.42 -15.92 8.81
N LEU A 711 22.44 -15.32 7.64
CA LEU A 711 21.68 -15.76 6.50
C LEU A 711 22.62 -16.51 5.56
N PRO A 712 22.28 -17.73 5.11
CA PRO A 712 22.94 -18.29 3.95
C PRO A 712 22.78 -17.28 2.81
N SER A 713 23.88 -16.89 2.19
CA SER A 713 23.88 -16.03 1.02
C SER A 713 22.85 -16.56 0.02
N LYS A 714 22.00 -15.66 -0.53
CA LYS A 714 21.07 -15.97 -1.61
C LYS A 714 21.75 -16.87 -2.63
N GLY A 715 21.32 -18.12 -2.69
CA GLY A 715 21.52 -18.93 -3.89
C GLY A 715 20.81 -18.19 -5.04
N LYS A 716 21.56 -17.87 -6.10
CA LYS A 716 21.05 -17.31 -7.34
C LYS A 716 20.06 -18.25 -8.00
#